data_5bc1782eb9ffdbe447c617398d09625f
#
_entry.id   5bc1782eb9ffdbe447c617398d09625f
#
_cell.length_a   1.000
_cell.length_b   1.000
_cell.length_c   1.000
_cell.angle_alpha   90.00
_cell.angle_beta   90.00
_cell.angle_gamma   90.00
#
_symmetry.space_group_name_H-M   'P 1'
#
loop_
_entity.id
_entity.type
_entity.pdbx_description
1 polymer ?
#
loop_
_entity_poly.entity_id
_entity_poly.type
_entity_poly.pdbx_seq_one_letter_code
_entity_poly.pdbx_strand_id
1 'polypeptide(L)'
;MIFSTYPTMMNAIDSVKNEDGQKMFTNGHFDLIIIDESHRSIYKKYQDIFDYFDANLLGLTATPVDEIDRNTYRIFELEDNNPTFAYELEQAIEEGYLVEYELPIVSESKLMKDGIKYSELSEKEKEEFEMTFDDTEDISSEELNKSLFNIDTVDIVIQELMEKGLKVEGGDKLGKTIIFAANQRHADFIVQRFDAIYPEYKGSFAQAIYHNINYVDNVIDNFKDKESYPQIAVSVDMLDTGIDVPELLNLVFFKKIRSKAKFWQMIGRGTRLCEDLYGPGIDKEKYMIFDYYKNFEFFEVNKKGLEGRMLRSLTENIFNIKIDIIKALEHLDYQVENLIEYRNELIKQTLKDISIINGERFNATMRLHLIDKYSEKGAFETLNEKNVLELKDEISPLILSTDEDELAKRFDYLMYTIQFAYLEKRPMNRPRGRVINTAEKLETKGSIAQVRNNKEIIEKIQTQEFWEDADVFDYEAVREALRDLIKLIDRDQRGIYYTDFKDEVVGTRESNPIYGVNDLGNYKRQVEHYLKEYKDNLSIYKLKNNEELTESDIRFFEKILWEELGSKKQYEETFGQEPLLKLVASITGIERSAAEKEFSKFLNDESLNSNQIDFVNNVVNYIVKNGSIGKEVLQTYPFNKNGGVTVLFKDRVNIVKDIVSIIDKVNGRLII
;
A
#
# COMPACT_ATOMS: atom_id res chain seq x y z
N MET A 1 -5.86 36.19 -5.04
CA MET A 1 -5.87 34.84 -4.44
C MET A 1 -6.45 33.88 -5.46
N ILE A 2 -5.80 32.74 -5.68
CA ILE A 2 -6.23 31.69 -6.63
C ILE A 2 -6.37 30.39 -5.85
N PHE A 3 -7.47 29.68 -6.05
CA PHE A 3 -7.71 28.35 -5.52
C PHE A 3 -7.55 27.34 -6.65
N SER A 4 -6.82 26.27 -6.41
CA SER A 4 -6.58 25.24 -7.43
C SER A 4 -6.41 23.85 -6.79
N THR A 5 -6.76 22.81 -7.54
CA THR A 5 -6.34 21.45 -7.20
C THR A 5 -4.95 21.17 -7.76
N TYR A 6 -4.22 20.19 -7.21
CA TYR A 6 -2.91 19.80 -7.73
C TYR A 6 -2.93 19.48 -9.23
N PRO A 7 -3.84 18.61 -9.74
CA PRO A 7 -3.89 18.32 -11.17
C PRO A 7 -4.14 19.57 -12.04
N THR A 8 -5.01 20.48 -11.58
CA THR A 8 -5.31 21.73 -12.31
C THR A 8 -4.08 22.65 -12.37
N MET A 9 -3.35 22.78 -11.26
CA MET A 9 -2.13 23.60 -11.22
C MET A 9 -1.02 22.99 -12.07
N MET A 10 -0.81 21.66 -12.04
CA MET A 10 0.13 20.99 -12.92
C MET A 10 -0.18 21.26 -14.41
N ASN A 11 -1.44 21.16 -14.81
CA ASN A 11 -1.84 21.49 -16.17
C ASN A 11 -1.59 22.96 -16.51
N ALA A 12 -1.80 23.86 -15.57
CA ALA A 12 -1.57 25.30 -15.77
C ALA A 12 -0.09 25.66 -15.94
N ILE A 13 0.81 24.92 -15.26
CA ILE A 13 2.27 25.07 -15.39
C ILE A 13 2.74 24.49 -16.73
N ASP A 14 2.22 23.32 -17.13
CA ASP A 14 2.72 22.55 -18.27
C ASP A 14 2.14 23.01 -19.62
N SER A 15 0.83 23.20 -19.70
CA SER A 15 0.11 23.24 -20.98
C SER A 15 -0.72 24.49 -21.25
N VAL A 16 -1.06 25.28 -20.22
CA VAL A 16 -1.90 26.44 -20.43
C VAL A 16 -1.03 27.64 -20.79
N LYS A 17 -1.19 28.12 -22.05
CA LYS A 17 -0.58 29.36 -22.55
C LYS A 17 -1.66 30.43 -22.66
N ASN A 18 -1.30 31.68 -22.37
CA ASN A 18 -2.17 32.84 -22.58
C ASN A 18 -2.32 33.13 -24.11
N GLU A 19 -3.12 34.13 -24.47
CA GLU A 19 -3.37 34.54 -25.86
C GLU A 19 -2.08 34.90 -26.61
N ASP A 20 -1.03 35.33 -25.90
CA ASP A 20 0.28 35.68 -26.43
C ASP A 20 1.24 34.49 -26.52
N GLY A 21 0.78 33.26 -26.20
CA GLY A 21 1.58 32.02 -26.23
C GLY A 21 2.54 31.86 -25.05
N GLN A 22 2.47 32.73 -24.04
CA GLN A 22 3.27 32.64 -22.82
C GLN A 22 2.59 31.73 -21.79
N LYS A 23 3.37 31.16 -20.88
CA LYS A 23 2.83 30.37 -19.77
C LYS A 23 1.86 31.22 -18.92
N MET A 24 0.80 30.60 -18.44
CA MET A 24 -0.24 31.28 -17.65
C MET A 24 0.34 31.85 -16.36
N PHE A 25 1.22 31.12 -15.72
CA PHE A 25 1.92 31.53 -14.51
C PHE A 25 3.44 31.50 -14.73
N THR A 26 4.13 32.56 -14.35
CA THR A 26 5.59 32.62 -14.29
C THR A 26 6.07 32.06 -12.95
N ASN A 27 7.34 31.75 -12.83
CA ASN A 27 7.93 31.21 -11.59
C ASN A 27 7.74 32.15 -10.39
N GLY A 28 7.81 33.46 -10.57
CA GLY A 28 7.56 34.46 -9.54
C GLY A 28 6.13 35.02 -9.51
N HIS A 29 5.12 34.23 -9.92
CA HIS A 29 3.74 34.72 -9.96
C HIS A 29 3.08 34.78 -8.56
N PHE A 30 3.50 33.90 -7.65
CA PHE A 30 2.98 33.83 -6.28
C PHE A 30 4.09 34.17 -5.28
N ASP A 31 3.74 34.95 -4.24
CA ASP A 31 4.64 35.24 -3.10
C ASP A 31 4.45 34.20 -1.97
N LEU A 32 3.26 33.59 -1.90
CA LEU A 32 2.88 32.62 -0.88
C LEU A 32 1.96 31.56 -1.49
N ILE A 33 2.27 30.29 -1.22
CA ILE A 33 1.45 29.14 -1.54
C ILE A 33 1.03 28.48 -0.22
N ILE A 34 -0.28 28.38 0.02
CA ILE A 34 -0.86 27.69 1.17
C ILE A 34 -1.37 26.35 0.70
N ILE A 35 -0.92 25.28 1.35
CA ILE A 35 -1.19 23.90 0.97
C ILE A 35 -1.99 23.26 2.09
N ASP A 36 -3.28 23.03 1.82
CA ASP A 36 -4.14 22.27 2.73
C ASP A 36 -3.94 20.77 2.51
N GLU A 37 -4.07 19.98 3.59
CA GLU A 37 -3.79 18.53 3.59
C GLU A 37 -2.44 18.21 2.96
N SER A 38 -1.38 18.92 3.45
CA SER A 38 -0.05 18.89 2.85
C SER A 38 0.59 17.51 2.83
N HIS A 39 0.13 16.54 3.65
CA HIS A 39 0.51 15.13 3.55
C HIS A 39 0.17 14.49 2.20
N ARG A 40 -0.78 15.05 1.44
CA ARG A 40 -1.12 14.61 0.08
C ARG A 40 -0.20 15.20 -0.99
N SER A 41 0.55 16.26 -0.68
CA SER A 41 1.46 16.95 -1.60
C SER A 41 2.79 16.22 -1.82
N ILE A 42 3.10 15.25 -0.99
CA ILE A 42 4.35 14.46 -1.02
C ILE A 42 4.49 13.52 -2.22
N TYR A 43 3.50 13.44 -3.07
CA TYR A 43 3.63 12.67 -4.30
C TYR A 43 4.61 13.35 -5.26
N LYS A 44 5.68 12.66 -5.66
CA LYS A 44 6.71 13.14 -6.61
C LYS A 44 6.11 13.93 -7.79
N LYS A 45 4.93 13.49 -8.27
CA LYS A 45 4.21 14.13 -9.37
C LYS A 45 3.80 15.58 -9.11
N TYR A 46 3.52 15.95 -7.86
CA TYR A 46 3.06 17.29 -7.48
C TYR A 46 4.17 18.15 -6.87
N GLN A 47 5.28 17.54 -6.50
CA GLN A 47 6.45 18.24 -6.01
C GLN A 47 6.97 19.24 -7.04
N ASP A 48 6.85 18.93 -8.32
CA ASP A 48 7.21 19.81 -9.43
C ASP A 48 6.49 21.19 -9.37
N ILE A 49 5.32 21.30 -8.72
CA ILE A 49 4.61 22.58 -8.52
C ILE A 49 5.44 23.46 -7.58
N PHE A 50 6.00 22.90 -6.53
CA PHE A 50 6.75 23.64 -5.52
C PHE A 50 8.14 24.00 -6.03
N ASP A 51 8.74 23.13 -6.84
CA ASP A 51 10.02 23.39 -7.52
C ASP A 51 9.88 24.45 -8.64
N TYR A 52 8.65 24.62 -9.19
CA TYR A 52 8.39 25.59 -10.24
C TYR A 52 8.24 27.02 -9.73
N PHE A 53 7.55 27.22 -8.60
CA PHE A 53 7.27 28.57 -8.08
C PHE A 53 8.33 29.01 -7.06
N ASP A 54 8.85 30.21 -7.23
CA ASP A 54 9.70 30.89 -6.24
C ASP A 54 8.80 31.61 -5.22
N ALA A 55 8.24 30.86 -4.29
CA ALA A 55 7.26 31.34 -3.33
C ALA A 55 7.49 30.73 -1.94
N ASN A 56 7.09 31.45 -0.88
CA ASN A 56 7.03 30.87 0.46
C ASN A 56 5.95 29.80 0.53
N LEU A 57 6.26 28.67 1.16
CA LEU A 57 5.32 27.55 1.33
C LEU A 57 4.80 27.49 2.77
N LEU A 58 3.48 27.36 2.92
CA LEU A 58 2.81 27.09 4.18
C LEU A 58 1.98 25.82 4.07
N GLY A 59 2.35 24.74 4.75
CA GLY A 59 1.64 23.48 4.78
C GLY A 59 0.76 23.35 6.01
N LEU A 60 -0.49 22.94 5.83
CA LEU A 60 -1.41 22.57 6.88
C LEU A 60 -1.72 21.07 6.76
N THR A 61 -1.64 20.36 7.88
CA THR A 61 -2.00 18.93 7.92
C THR A 61 -2.27 18.49 9.36
N ALA A 62 -3.27 17.63 9.53
CA ALA A 62 -3.51 16.95 10.81
C ALA A 62 -2.61 15.73 11.00
N THR A 63 -2.04 15.20 9.93
CA THR A 63 -1.26 13.96 9.94
C THR A 63 -0.05 14.09 9.01
N PRO A 64 1.03 14.78 9.45
CA PRO A 64 2.24 14.87 8.64
C PRO A 64 2.81 13.46 8.40
N VAL A 65 3.31 13.22 7.18
CA VAL A 65 3.98 11.97 6.80
C VAL A 65 5.47 12.20 6.86
N ASP A 66 6.16 11.30 7.55
CA ASP A 66 7.59 11.35 7.81
C ASP A 66 8.36 10.18 7.16
N GLU A 67 7.73 9.47 6.23
CA GLU A 67 8.37 8.40 5.47
C GLU A 67 9.46 8.95 4.52
N ILE A 68 10.52 8.17 4.30
CA ILE A 68 11.73 8.60 3.58
C ILE A 68 11.43 9.06 2.16
N ASP A 69 10.59 8.33 1.44
CA ASP A 69 10.18 8.66 0.08
C ASP A 69 8.98 9.61 0.03
N ARG A 70 8.37 9.92 1.19
CA ARG A 70 7.16 10.72 1.36
C ARG A 70 7.28 11.54 2.62
N ASN A 71 8.16 12.53 2.58
CA ASN A 71 8.41 13.37 3.73
C ASN A 71 7.80 14.76 3.55
N THR A 72 6.75 15.05 4.30
CA THR A 72 6.08 16.36 4.31
C THR A 72 7.06 17.46 4.73
N TYR A 73 7.92 17.21 5.70
CA TYR A 73 8.86 18.22 6.22
C TYR A 73 9.88 18.68 5.19
N ARG A 74 10.38 17.77 4.33
CA ARG A 74 11.34 18.10 3.27
C ARG A 74 10.82 19.07 2.22
N ILE A 75 9.52 19.00 1.90
CA ILE A 75 8.88 19.93 0.96
C ILE A 75 8.96 21.37 1.49
N PHE A 76 8.90 21.52 2.81
CA PHE A 76 8.93 22.80 3.50
C PHE A 76 10.32 23.15 4.02
N GLU A 77 11.38 22.41 3.62
CA GLU A 77 12.77 22.61 4.08
C GLU A 77 12.89 22.58 5.62
N LEU A 78 12.04 21.81 6.28
CA LEU A 78 12.06 21.63 7.72
C LEU A 78 12.85 20.38 8.12
N GLU A 79 13.38 20.40 9.35
CA GLU A 79 13.91 19.19 9.98
C GLU A 79 12.81 18.17 10.18
N ASP A 80 13.16 16.89 10.06
CA ASP A 80 12.22 15.80 10.18
C ASP A 80 11.56 15.77 11.57
N ASN A 81 10.25 15.54 11.61
CA ASN A 81 9.43 15.57 12.82
C ASN A 81 9.47 16.89 13.62
N ASN A 82 9.98 17.97 13.03
CA ASN A 82 10.01 19.29 13.65
C ASN A 82 9.16 20.28 12.84
N PRO A 83 7.83 20.27 13.00
CA PRO A 83 6.96 21.26 12.36
C PRO A 83 7.22 22.65 12.93
N THR A 84 7.01 23.69 12.13
CA THR A 84 7.10 25.08 12.60
C THR A 84 6.15 25.36 13.76
N PHE A 85 5.00 24.69 13.75
CA PHE A 85 4.00 24.76 14.83
C PHE A 85 3.23 23.44 14.87
N ALA A 86 3.01 22.91 16.08
CA ALA A 86 2.17 21.74 16.32
C ALA A 86 1.16 22.05 17.42
N TYR A 87 -0.07 21.58 17.23
CA TYR A 87 -1.14 21.66 18.21
C TYR A 87 -1.87 20.32 18.25
N GLU A 88 -1.47 19.49 19.19
CA GLU A 88 -1.91 18.11 19.27
C GLU A 88 -3.34 17.98 19.81
N LEU A 89 -3.99 16.86 19.46
CA LEU A 89 -5.38 16.58 19.86
C LEU A 89 -5.55 16.58 21.38
N GLU A 90 -4.62 15.94 22.10
CA GLU A 90 -4.62 15.86 23.57
C GLU A 90 -4.54 17.25 24.18
N GLN A 91 -3.64 18.10 23.69
CA GLN A 91 -3.50 19.47 24.16
C GLN A 91 -4.80 20.28 23.93
N ALA A 92 -5.42 20.12 22.76
CA ALA A 92 -6.67 20.81 22.45
C ALA A 92 -7.84 20.36 23.32
N ILE A 93 -7.85 19.08 23.74
CA ILE A 93 -8.83 18.53 24.69
C ILE A 93 -8.55 19.09 26.10
N GLU A 94 -7.30 19.04 26.58
CA GLU A 94 -6.89 19.55 27.89
C GLU A 94 -7.18 21.06 28.04
N GLU A 95 -6.98 21.83 26.98
CA GLU A 95 -7.28 23.27 26.94
C GLU A 95 -8.78 23.57 26.71
N GLY A 96 -9.61 22.54 26.50
CA GLY A 96 -11.06 22.67 26.37
C GLY A 96 -11.54 23.21 25.02
N TYR A 97 -10.73 23.12 23.96
CA TYR A 97 -11.14 23.49 22.61
C TYR A 97 -11.78 22.35 21.82
N LEU A 98 -11.56 21.10 22.27
CA LEU A 98 -12.15 19.91 21.67
C LEU A 98 -12.71 19.00 22.76
N VAL A 99 -13.68 18.13 22.43
CA VAL A 99 -14.19 17.11 23.35
C VAL A 99 -13.52 15.76 23.11
N GLU A 100 -13.38 15.01 24.19
CA GLU A 100 -12.85 13.65 24.18
C GLU A 100 -13.90 12.64 23.72
N TYR A 101 -13.46 11.49 23.16
CA TYR A 101 -14.37 10.36 22.93
C TYR A 101 -14.41 9.44 24.16
N GLU A 102 -15.56 8.79 24.36
CA GLU A 102 -15.64 7.69 25.31
C GLU A 102 -14.85 6.48 24.81
N LEU A 103 -14.48 5.56 25.71
CA LEU A 103 -13.79 4.34 25.31
C LEU A 103 -14.54 3.65 24.15
N PRO A 104 -13.86 3.41 23.01
CA PRO A 104 -14.53 2.86 21.84
C PRO A 104 -15.13 1.48 22.14
N ILE A 105 -16.38 1.29 21.75
CA ILE A 105 -17.05 -0.02 21.82
C ILE A 105 -16.61 -0.83 20.60
N VAL A 106 -15.79 -1.84 20.81
CA VAL A 106 -15.37 -2.80 19.78
C VAL A 106 -16.29 -4.00 19.84
N SER A 107 -17.14 -4.16 18.84
CA SER A 107 -18.05 -5.31 18.70
C SER A 107 -17.69 -6.11 17.46
N GLU A 108 -17.72 -7.42 17.55
CA GLU A 108 -17.43 -8.31 16.44
C GLU A 108 -18.52 -9.39 16.36
N SER A 109 -19.11 -9.54 15.19
CA SER A 109 -20.01 -10.66 14.95
C SER A 109 -19.26 -11.89 14.43
N LYS A 110 -19.89 -13.06 14.53
CA LYS A 110 -19.33 -14.33 14.07
C LYS A 110 -19.03 -14.27 12.56
N LEU A 111 -19.96 -13.76 11.75
CA LEU A 111 -19.77 -13.66 10.31
C LEU A 111 -18.69 -12.64 9.93
N MET A 112 -18.56 -11.53 10.66
CA MET A 112 -17.48 -10.54 10.44
C MET A 112 -16.10 -11.12 10.75
N LYS A 113 -16.02 -12.04 11.71
CA LYS A 113 -14.78 -12.67 12.14
C LYS A 113 -14.37 -13.83 11.24
N ASP A 114 -15.26 -14.80 11.10
CA ASP A 114 -14.93 -16.11 10.53
C ASP A 114 -15.42 -16.27 9.08
N GLY A 115 -16.29 -15.36 8.59
CA GLY A 115 -17.01 -15.52 7.33
C GLY A 115 -18.15 -16.52 7.46
N ILE A 116 -18.64 -17.03 6.34
CA ILE A 116 -19.68 -18.05 6.30
C ILE A 116 -19.03 -19.40 6.00
N LYS A 117 -19.16 -20.33 6.91
CA LYS A 117 -18.70 -21.70 6.75
C LYS A 117 -19.89 -22.60 6.47
N TYR A 118 -19.94 -23.17 5.27
CA TYR A 118 -21.03 -24.03 4.84
C TYR A 118 -21.31 -25.18 5.83
N SER A 119 -20.24 -25.76 6.42
CA SER A 119 -20.35 -26.85 7.40
C SER A 119 -21.03 -26.47 8.72
N GLU A 120 -21.07 -25.18 9.06
CA GLU A 120 -21.64 -24.66 10.31
C GLU A 120 -23.09 -24.16 10.15
N LEU A 121 -23.60 -24.09 8.91
CA LEU A 121 -24.94 -23.62 8.59
C LEU A 121 -26.00 -24.68 9.02
N SER A 122 -27.15 -24.20 9.48
CA SER A 122 -28.35 -25.05 9.68
C SER A 122 -28.87 -25.57 8.34
N GLU A 123 -29.67 -26.63 8.34
CA GLU A 123 -30.22 -27.22 7.10
C GLU A 123 -31.00 -26.21 6.25
N LYS A 124 -31.72 -25.28 6.88
CA LYS A 124 -32.43 -24.19 6.18
C LYS A 124 -31.45 -23.19 5.54
N GLU A 125 -30.40 -22.85 6.26
CA GLU A 125 -29.37 -21.92 5.75
C GLU A 125 -28.54 -22.57 4.64
N LYS A 126 -28.32 -23.87 4.66
CA LYS A 126 -27.71 -24.62 3.56
C LYS A 126 -28.55 -24.58 2.29
N GLU A 127 -29.87 -24.76 2.43
CA GLU A 127 -30.79 -24.63 1.29
C GLU A 127 -30.71 -23.19 0.70
N GLU A 128 -30.70 -22.17 1.54
CA GLU A 128 -30.53 -20.76 1.10
C GLU A 128 -29.16 -20.52 0.45
N PHE A 129 -28.12 -21.10 1.03
CA PHE A 129 -26.75 -21.00 0.51
C PHE A 129 -26.64 -21.62 -0.88
N GLU A 130 -27.13 -22.86 -1.06
CA GLU A 130 -27.15 -23.60 -2.33
C GLU A 130 -28.04 -22.93 -3.41
N MET A 131 -29.08 -22.19 -3.01
CA MET A 131 -29.90 -21.39 -3.92
C MET A 131 -29.23 -20.10 -4.32
N THR A 132 -28.31 -19.57 -3.51
CA THR A 132 -27.68 -18.26 -3.67
C THR A 132 -26.32 -18.37 -4.33
N PHE A 133 -25.59 -19.45 -4.07
CA PHE A 133 -24.23 -19.67 -4.54
C PHE A 133 -24.17 -20.96 -5.38
N ASP A 134 -23.38 -20.93 -6.45
CA ASP A 134 -23.24 -22.06 -7.38
C ASP A 134 -22.37 -23.20 -6.83
N ASP A 135 -21.66 -22.97 -5.71
CA ASP A 135 -20.79 -23.93 -5.06
C ASP A 135 -21.03 -23.96 -3.54
N THR A 136 -20.40 -24.91 -2.83
CA THR A 136 -20.47 -25.07 -1.38
C THR A 136 -19.16 -24.65 -0.69
N GLU A 137 -18.35 -23.77 -1.32
CA GLU A 137 -17.13 -23.25 -0.73
C GLU A 137 -17.43 -22.21 0.36
N ASP A 138 -16.61 -22.22 1.41
CA ASP A 138 -16.70 -21.24 2.49
C ASP A 138 -16.48 -19.81 1.97
N ILE A 139 -17.31 -18.87 2.45
CA ILE A 139 -17.21 -17.47 2.05
C ILE A 139 -16.37 -16.71 3.07
N SER A 140 -15.32 -16.08 2.59
CA SER A 140 -14.43 -15.28 3.43
C SER A 140 -15.12 -14.05 4.05
N SER A 141 -14.79 -13.75 5.30
CA SER A 141 -15.22 -12.51 5.96
C SER A 141 -14.82 -11.22 5.20
N GLU A 142 -13.91 -11.32 4.23
CA GLU A 142 -13.52 -10.17 3.39
C GLU A 142 -14.57 -9.81 2.34
N GLU A 143 -15.46 -10.74 1.96
CA GLU A 143 -16.56 -10.51 1.03
C GLU A 143 -17.75 -9.84 1.71
N LEU A 144 -17.88 -9.99 3.03
CA LEU A 144 -18.94 -9.35 3.81
C LEU A 144 -18.87 -7.82 3.69
N ASN A 145 -19.99 -7.19 3.45
CA ASN A 145 -20.16 -5.76 3.22
C ASN A 145 -19.47 -5.22 1.94
N LYS A 146 -18.96 -6.10 1.07
CA LYS A 146 -18.46 -5.75 -0.27
C LYS A 146 -19.37 -6.25 -1.38
N SER A 147 -19.58 -7.55 -1.44
CA SER A 147 -20.41 -8.28 -2.40
C SER A 147 -21.49 -9.11 -1.75
N LEU A 148 -21.31 -9.46 -0.49
CA LEU A 148 -22.25 -10.20 0.36
C LEU A 148 -22.77 -9.27 1.47
N PHE A 149 -24.08 -9.11 1.56
CA PHE A 149 -24.78 -8.31 2.55
C PHE A 149 -25.70 -9.19 3.37
N ASN A 150 -25.39 -9.38 4.65
CA ASN A 150 -26.20 -10.18 5.54
C ASN A 150 -27.13 -9.31 6.38
N ILE A 151 -28.42 -9.64 6.35
CA ILE A 151 -29.48 -8.90 7.03
C ILE A 151 -29.20 -8.83 8.54
N ASP A 152 -29.01 -9.98 9.17
CA ASP A 152 -28.86 -10.07 10.63
C ASP A 152 -27.63 -9.32 11.13
N THR A 153 -26.50 -9.37 10.38
CA THR A 153 -25.28 -8.62 10.69
C THR A 153 -25.51 -7.10 10.73
N VAL A 154 -26.25 -6.56 9.75
CA VAL A 154 -26.52 -5.11 9.69
C VAL A 154 -27.54 -4.72 10.76
N ASP A 155 -28.56 -5.56 11.00
CA ASP A 155 -29.57 -5.34 12.02
C ASP A 155 -28.97 -5.25 13.42
N ILE A 156 -28.00 -6.13 13.74
CA ILE A 156 -27.24 -6.10 15.01
C ILE A 156 -26.55 -4.74 15.19
N VAL A 157 -25.86 -4.23 14.16
CA VAL A 157 -25.14 -2.94 14.21
C VAL A 157 -26.11 -1.78 14.44
N ILE A 158 -27.24 -1.78 13.74
CA ILE A 158 -28.26 -0.75 13.87
C ILE A 158 -28.91 -0.78 15.27
N GLN A 159 -29.26 -1.97 15.76
CA GLN A 159 -29.86 -2.12 17.08
C GLN A 159 -28.91 -1.73 18.20
N GLU A 160 -27.64 -2.14 18.13
CA GLU A 160 -26.62 -1.78 19.12
C GLU A 160 -26.41 -0.23 19.15
N LEU A 161 -26.37 0.42 17.98
CA LEU A 161 -26.30 1.88 17.89
C LEU A 161 -27.52 2.55 18.53
N MET A 162 -28.72 2.10 18.20
CA MET A 162 -29.97 2.70 18.73
C MET A 162 -30.13 2.47 20.24
N GLU A 163 -29.62 1.38 20.77
CA GLU A 163 -29.64 1.04 22.19
C GLU A 163 -28.58 1.84 22.97
N LYS A 164 -27.30 1.76 22.56
CA LYS A 164 -26.14 2.25 23.31
C LYS A 164 -25.67 3.64 22.89
N GLY A 165 -26.04 4.11 21.69
CA GLY A 165 -25.61 5.42 21.18
C GLY A 165 -26.06 6.57 22.07
N LEU A 166 -25.24 7.62 22.14
CA LEU A 166 -25.56 8.84 22.87
C LEU A 166 -26.78 9.50 22.29
N LYS A 167 -27.68 9.94 23.16
CA LYS A 167 -29.01 10.45 22.81
C LYS A 167 -29.18 11.89 23.27
N VAL A 168 -29.98 12.65 22.57
CA VAL A 168 -30.44 14.01 22.89
C VAL A 168 -31.90 14.01 23.33
N GLU A 169 -32.48 15.17 23.58
CA GLU A 169 -33.90 15.34 23.95
C GLU A 169 -34.29 14.47 25.18
N GLY A 170 -33.43 14.49 26.22
CA GLY A 170 -33.69 13.73 27.44
C GLY A 170 -33.56 12.20 27.30
N GLY A 171 -32.99 11.73 26.22
CA GLY A 171 -32.81 10.28 25.93
C GLY A 171 -33.76 9.72 24.89
N ASP A 172 -34.69 10.54 24.37
CA ASP A 172 -35.74 10.09 23.46
C ASP A 172 -35.29 9.99 22.00
N LYS A 173 -34.21 10.71 21.60
CA LYS A 173 -33.73 10.77 20.22
C LYS A 173 -32.24 10.47 20.15
N LEU A 174 -31.83 9.60 19.23
CA LEU A 174 -30.41 9.34 18.96
C LEU A 174 -29.74 10.66 18.55
N GLY A 175 -28.55 10.92 19.07
CA GLY A 175 -27.73 12.07 18.64
C GLY A 175 -27.29 11.95 17.17
N LYS A 176 -26.90 13.08 16.56
CA LYS A 176 -26.35 13.05 15.18
C LYS A 176 -25.26 12.00 15.09
N THR A 177 -25.35 11.17 14.06
CA THR A 177 -24.52 9.97 13.91
C THR A 177 -23.97 9.87 12.50
N ILE A 178 -22.70 9.50 12.35
CA ILE A 178 -22.13 9.07 11.07
C ILE A 178 -21.81 7.57 11.11
N ILE A 179 -22.33 6.83 10.15
CA ILE A 179 -21.94 5.42 9.88
C ILE A 179 -21.04 5.42 8.65
N PHE A 180 -19.81 4.99 8.81
CA PHE A 180 -18.85 4.86 7.72
C PHE A 180 -19.00 3.50 7.04
N ALA A 181 -19.62 3.49 5.86
CA ALA A 181 -19.88 2.29 5.08
C ALA A 181 -18.73 1.95 4.11
N ALA A 182 -18.62 0.67 3.74
CA ALA A 182 -17.56 0.16 2.87
C ALA A 182 -17.69 0.61 1.40
N ASN A 183 -18.94 0.73 0.90
CA ASN A 183 -19.26 1.14 -0.47
C ASN A 183 -20.71 1.65 -0.54
N GLN A 184 -21.10 2.19 -1.70
CA GLN A 184 -22.45 2.76 -1.91
C GLN A 184 -23.57 1.75 -1.61
N ARG A 185 -23.44 0.51 -2.08
CA ARG A 185 -24.46 -0.54 -1.87
C ARG A 185 -24.59 -0.90 -0.39
N HIS A 186 -23.48 -0.92 0.33
CA HIS A 186 -23.50 -1.12 1.77
C HIS A 186 -24.23 0.03 2.46
N ALA A 187 -23.98 1.27 2.04
CA ALA A 187 -24.70 2.44 2.59
C ALA A 187 -26.20 2.38 2.34
N ASP A 188 -26.60 2.08 1.11
CA ASP A 188 -28.02 1.94 0.75
C ASP A 188 -28.68 0.78 1.52
N PHE A 189 -27.97 -0.34 1.70
CA PHE A 189 -28.49 -1.49 2.43
C PHE A 189 -28.66 -1.18 3.92
N ILE A 190 -27.73 -0.46 4.55
CA ILE A 190 -27.87 -0.02 5.95
C ILE A 190 -29.11 0.87 6.10
N VAL A 191 -29.34 1.83 5.21
CA VAL A 191 -30.53 2.69 5.24
C VAL A 191 -31.80 1.88 5.06
N GLN A 192 -31.84 0.97 4.08
CA GLN A 192 -32.96 0.07 3.84
C GLN A 192 -33.28 -0.79 5.08
N ARG A 193 -32.27 -1.31 5.74
CA ARG A 193 -32.46 -2.10 6.97
C ARG A 193 -32.97 -1.24 8.11
N PHE A 194 -32.41 -0.04 8.27
CA PHE A 194 -32.88 0.92 9.27
C PHE A 194 -34.39 1.20 9.12
N ASP A 195 -34.82 1.52 7.90
CA ASP A 195 -36.23 1.80 7.61
C ASP A 195 -37.15 0.59 7.83
N ALA A 196 -36.62 -0.61 7.61
CA ALA A 196 -37.36 -1.85 7.87
C ALA A 196 -37.53 -2.14 9.37
N ILE A 197 -36.52 -1.84 10.20
CA ILE A 197 -36.56 -2.06 11.66
C ILE A 197 -37.35 -0.95 12.36
N TYR A 198 -37.21 0.30 11.88
CA TYR A 198 -37.79 1.52 12.49
C TYR A 198 -38.71 2.27 11.50
N PRO A 199 -39.80 1.66 11.04
CA PRO A 199 -40.68 2.26 10.02
C PRO A 199 -41.39 3.53 10.49
N GLU A 200 -41.45 3.81 11.79
CA GLU A 200 -41.99 5.04 12.38
C GLU A 200 -41.25 6.29 11.93
N TYR A 201 -39.97 6.20 11.54
CA TYR A 201 -39.18 7.35 11.05
C TYR A 201 -39.40 7.69 9.56
N LYS A 202 -40.18 6.89 8.84
CA LYS A 202 -40.66 7.17 7.46
C LYS A 202 -39.56 7.50 6.44
N GLY A 203 -38.35 6.88 6.57
CA GLY A 203 -37.27 7.04 5.63
C GLY A 203 -36.51 8.36 5.68
N SER A 204 -36.72 9.19 6.71
CA SER A 204 -36.05 10.49 6.84
C SER A 204 -34.90 10.47 7.85
N PHE A 205 -34.96 9.56 8.82
CA PHE A 205 -34.02 9.54 9.95
C PHE A 205 -32.61 9.11 9.58
N ALA A 206 -32.48 8.12 8.69
CA ALA A 206 -31.22 7.66 8.15
C ALA A 206 -31.16 7.90 6.64
N GLN A 207 -30.07 8.48 6.14
CA GLN A 207 -29.86 8.68 4.70
C GLN A 207 -28.41 8.36 4.30
N ALA A 208 -28.26 7.80 3.09
CA ALA A 208 -26.95 7.53 2.51
C ALA A 208 -26.35 8.82 1.90
N ILE A 209 -25.02 9.00 2.04
CA ILE A 209 -24.29 10.17 1.53
C ILE A 209 -23.04 9.69 0.77
N TYR A 210 -23.07 9.78 -0.56
CA TYR A 210 -21.96 9.46 -1.45
C TYR A 210 -22.03 10.27 -2.76
N HIS A 211 -20.94 10.40 -3.51
CA HIS A 211 -20.78 11.33 -4.64
C HIS A 211 -21.85 11.29 -5.73
N ASN A 212 -22.49 10.14 -5.96
CA ASN A 212 -23.43 9.96 -7.08
C ASN A 212 -24.90 10.16 -6.70
N ILE A 213 -25.18 10.68 -5.51
CA ILE A 213 -26.56 10.99 -5.10
C ILE A 213 -26.97 12.34 -5.65
N ASN A 214 -28.17 12.41 -6.23
CA ASN A 214 -28.78 13.68 -6.62
C ASN A 214 -29.02 14.56 -5.38
N TYR A 215 -28.63 15.84 -5.47
CA TYR A 215 -28.77 16.81 -4.37
C TYR A 215 -28.00 16.47 -3.09
N VAL A 216 -26.85 15.81 -3.22
CA VAL A 216 -26.01 15.43 -2.07
C VAL A 216 -25.69 16.61 -1.15
N ASP A 217 -25.45 17.79 -1.70
CA ASP A 217 -25.17 19.02 -0.94
C ASP A 217 -26.34 19.40 -0.03
N ASN A 218 -27.57 19.25 -0.49
CA ASN A 218 -28.77 19.52 0.32
C ASN A 218 -28.89 18.53 1.50
N VAL A 219 -28.54 17.24 1.28
CA VAL A 219 -28.55 16.22 2.34
C VAL A 219 -27.48 16.53 3.38
N ILE A 220 -26.30 16.96 2.94
CA ILE A 220 -25.20 17.37 3.82
C ILE A 220 -25.60 18.64 4.61
N ASP A 221 -26.18 19.63 3.97
CA ASP A 221 -26.61 20.87 4.63
C ASP A 221 -27.72 20.59 5.64
N ASN A 222 -28.68 19.74 5.32
CA ASN A 222 -29.67 19.26 6.27
C ASN A 222 -29.06 18.48 7.44
N PHE A 223 -28.02 17.66 7.18
CA PHE A 223 -27.34 16.95 8.25
C PHE A 223 -26.57 17.87 9.19
N LYS A 224 -26.05 19.00 8.70
CA LYS A 224 -25.41 20.04 9.52
C LYS A 224 -26.39 20.81 10.38
N ASP A 225 -27.67 20.88 9.98
CA ASP A 225 -28.67 21.59 10.73
C ASP A 225 -29.18 20.75 11.90
N LYS A 226 -29.13 21.31 13.12
CA LYS A 226 -29.52 20.66 14.37
C LYS A 226 -30.96 20.14 14.35
N GLU A 227 -31.89 20.91 13.76
CA GLU A 227 -33.31 20.62 13.77
C GLU A 227 -33.78 19.73 12.61
N SER A 228 -32.92 19.53 11.59
CA SER A 228 -33.24 18.83 10.35
C SER A 228 -32.81 17.37 10.36
N TYR A 229 -33.49 16.53 9.59
CA TYR A 229 -33.06 15.19 9.27
C TYR A 229 -32.10 15.20 8.04
N PRO A 230 -31.21 14.25 7.90
CA PRO A 230 -31.12 12.99 8.65
C PRO A 230 -30.46 13.12 10.03
N GLN A 231 -30.84 12.20 10.92
CA GLN A 231 -30.16 12.02 12.21
C GLN A 231 -28.97 11.09 12.08
N ILE A 232 -29.07 10.09 11.16
CA ILE A 232 -28.01 9.17 10.82
C ILE A 232 -27.58 9.44 9.36
N ALA A 233 -26.32 9.80 9.17
CA ALA A 233 -25.69 9.91 7.86
C ALA A 233 -24.84 8.65 7.59
N VAL A 234 -25.23 7.85 6.59
CA VAL A 234 -24.45 6.66 6.19
C VAL A 234 -23.53 7.05 5.04
N SER A 235 -22.24 7.21 5.32
CA SER A 235 -21.31 7.84 4.40
C SER A 235 -20.33 6.87 3.76
N VAL A 236 -20.01 7.12 2.49
CA VAL A 236 -18.89 6.51 1.78
C VAL A 236 -17.94 7.61 1.32
N ASP A 237 -16.82 7.75 2.03
CA ASP A 237 -15.71 8.68 1.79
C ASP A 237 -16.03 10.19 1.79
N MET A 238 -17.30 10.61 1.69
CA MET A 238 -17.65 12.04 1.61
C MET A 238 -17.60 12.78 2.94
N LEU A 239 -17.95 12.11 4.05
CA LEU A 239 -17.95 12.72 5.38
C LEU A 239 -16.68 12.41 6.16
N ASP A 240 -15.71 11.70 5.57
CA ASP A 240 -14.41 11.43 6.17
C ASP A 240 -13.66 12.74 6.44
N THR A 241 -13.80 13.74 5.54
CA THR A 241 -13.16 15.06 5.62
C THR A 241 -14.14 16.18 5.25
N GLY A 242 -13.83 17.43 5.62
CA GLY A 242 -14.46 18.62 5.04
C GLY A 242 -15.85 19.00 5.57
N ILE A 243 -16.41 18.31 6.57
CA ILE A 243 -17.66 18.73 7.21
C ILE A 243 -17.44 19.16 8.66
N ASP A 244 -18.26 20.09 9.09
CA ASP A 244 -18.32 20.58 10.47
C ASP A 244 -19.74 20.40 10.99
N VAL A 245 -19.92 19.50 11.98
CA VAL A 245 -21.20 19.17 12.62
C VAL A 245 -20.93 19.08 14.12
N PRO A 246 -21.06 20.19 14.86
CA PRO A 246 -20.81 20.22 16.31
C PRO A 246 -21.66 19.24 17.09
N GLU A 247 -22.91 19.00 16.67
CA GLU A 247 -23.89 18.12 17.29
C GLU A 247 -23.61 16.63 17.14
N LEU A 248 -22.53 16.26 16.43
CA LEU A 248 -22.18 14.87 16.18
C LEU A 248 -21.80 14.14 17.47
N LEU A 249 -22.56 13.12 17.84
CA LEU A 249 -22.41 12.36 19.08
C LEU A 249 -21.95 10.92 18.88
N ASN A 250 -22.20 10.31 17.72
CA ASN A 250 -21.85 8.92 17.50
C ASN A 250 -21.12 8.73 16.17
N LEU A 251 -20.04 7.99 16.19
CA LEU A 251 -19.30 7.53 15.02
C LEU A 251 -19.34 6.01 14.96
N VAL A 252 -19.69 5.44 13.81
CA VAL A 252 -19.77 4.00 13.61
C VAL A 252 -18.82 3.58 12.50
N PHE A 253 -17.76 2.86 12.85
CA PHE A 253 -16.79 2.33 11.90
C PHE A 253 -17.24 0.95 11.40
N PHE A 254 -18.05 0.96 10.33
CA PHE A 254 -18.58 -0.25 9.72
C PHE A 254 -17.82 -0.61 8.43
N LYS A 255 -16.54 -0.23 8.40
CA LYS A 255 -15.57 -0.60 7.34
C LYS A 255 -14.17 -0.77 7.91
N LYS A 256 -13.32 -1.54 7.20
CA LYS A 256 -11.89 -1.64 7.52
C LYS A 256 -11.17 -0.35 7.11
N ILE A 257 -10.51 0.31 8.06
CA ILE A 257 -9.69 1.50 7.82
C ILE A 257 -8.22 1.08 7.93
N ARG A 258 -7.39 1.53 6.98
CA ARG A 258 -5.95 1.21 6.97
C ARG A 258 -5.07 2.46 6.87
N SER A 259 -5.60 3.57 6.37
CA SER A 259 -4.90 4.86 6.36
C SER A 259 -5.02 5.53 7.71
N LYS A 260 -3.87 5.88 8.31
CA LYS A 260 -3.78 6.62 9.58
C LYS A 260 -4.45 7.99 9.44
N ALA A 261 -4.18 8.69 8.34
CA ALA A 261 -4.77 10.00 8.08
C ALA A 261 -6.30 9.94 8.07
N LYS A 262 -6.88 9.00 7.31
CA LYS A 262 -8.34 8.79 7.28
C LYS A 262 -8.90 8.44 8.67
N PHE A 263 -8.24 7.57 9.40
CA PHE A 263 -8.68 7.16 10.74
C PHE A 263 -8.82 8.36 11.68
N TRP A 264 -7.76 9.17 11.78
CA TRP A 264 -7.79 10.36 12.64
C TRP A 264 -8.71 11.46 12.14
N GLN A 265 -8.83 11.65 10.82
CA GLN A 265 -9.79 12.58 10.24
C GLN A 265 -11.25 12.20 10.57
N MET A 266 -11.56 10.90 10.55
CA MET A 266 -12.89 10.38 10.92
C MET A 266 -13.16 10.54 12.41
N ILE A 267 -12.20 10.24 13.29
CA ILE A 267 -12.29 10.49 14.73
C ILE A 267 -12.51 11.99 15.00
N GLY A 268 -11.75 12.84 14.32
CA GLY A 268 -11.84 14.29 14.45
C GLY A 268 -13.21 14.89 14.09
N ARG A 269 -14.09 14.13 13.41
CA ARG A 269 -15.47 14.60 13.16
C ARG A 269 -16.27 14.76 14.46
N GLY A 270 -16.02 13.94 15.46
CA GLY A 270 -16.74 13.98 16.75
C GLY A 270 -16.19 15.00 17.75
N THR A 271 -15.00 15.53 17.57
CA THR A 271 -14.29 16.32 18.60
C THR A 271 -14.82 17.75 18.81
N ARG A 272 -15.73 18.25 17.99
CA ARG A 272 -16.23 19.64 18.07
C ARG A 272 -17.01 19.88 19.35
N LEU A 273 -16.79 21.06 19.95
CA LEU A 273 -17.62 21.58 21.04
C LEU A 273 -19.04 21.87 20.52
N CYS A 274 -20.03 21.68 21.36
CA CYS A 274 -21.40 22.06 21.08
C CYS A 274 -22.07 22.55 22.36
N GLU A 275 -22.30 23.88 22.45
CA GLU A 275 -22.98 24.49 23.56
C GLU A 275 -24.48 24.13 23.55
N ASP A 276 -25.07 23.98 24.70
CA ASP A 276 -26.50 23.70 24.89
C ASP A 276 -27.02 22.47 24.13
N LEU A 277 -26.16 21.48 23.86
CA LEU A 277 -26.53 20.30 23.07
C LEU A 277 -27.66 19.49 23.74
N TYR A 278 -27.57 19.33 25.05
CA TYR A 278 -28.55 18.56 25.85
C TYR A 278 -29.62 19.43 26.51
N GLY A 279 -29.57 20.73 26.30
CA GLY A 279 -30.45 21.72 26.84
C GLY A 279 -29.72 22.95 27.41
N PRO A 280 -30.41 24.01 27.78
CA PRO A 280 -29.77 25.24 28.25
C PRO A 280 -28.74 25.01 29.37
N GLY A 281 -27.49 25.38 29.11
CA GLY A 281 -26.35 25.21 30.03
C GLY A 281 -25.81 23.80 30.16
N ILE A 282 -26.22 22.87 29.27
CA ILE A 282 -25.72 21.47 29.26
C ILE A 282 -25.06 21.21 27.92
N ASP A 283 -23.76 21.36 27.87
CA ASP A 283 -22.94 21.25 26.68
C ASP A 283 -22.57 19.81 26.34
N LYS A 284 -22.06 19.63 25.15
CA LYS A 284 -21.45 18.36 24.72
C LYS A 284 -20.13 18.16 25.47
N GLU A 285 -20.06 17.09 26.25
CA GLU A 285 -18.85 16.73 27.00
C GLU A 285 -18.02 15.66 26.28
N LYS A 286 -18.69 14.73 25.60
CA LYS A 286 -18.06 13.56 24.93
C LYS A 286 -18.84 13.14 23.70
N TYR A 287 -18.23 12.25 22.92
CA TYR A 287 -18.90 11.50 21.85
C TYR A 287 -18.49 10.05 21.89
N MET A 288 -19.26 9.17 21.24
CA MET A 288 -19.10 7.72 21.28
C MET A 288 -18.61 7.18 19.94
N ILE A 289 -17.79 6.12 19.99
CA ILE A 289 -17.30 5.42 18.82
C ILE A 289 -17.66 3.94 18.91
N PHE A 290 -18.24 3.41 17.83
CA PHE A 290 -18.49 1.98 17.63
C PHE A 290 -17.54 1.48 16.54
N ASP A 291 -16.77 0.44 16.82
CA ASP A 291 -15.81 -0.13 15.89
C ASP A 291 -16.10 -1.62 15.64
N TYR A 292 -16.65 -1.94 14.48
CA TYR A 292 -17.01 -3.30 14.10
C TYR A 292 -15.91 -4.04 13.34
N TYR A 293 -14.78 -3.40 13.03
CA TYR A 293 -13.69 -3.98 12.25
C TYR A 293 -12.33 -3.93 12.95
N LYS A 294 -12.32 -3.74 14.27
CA LYS A 294 -11.10 -3.68 15.09
C LYS A 294 -10.08 -2.66 14.57
N ASN A 295 -10.56 -1.51 14.08
CA ASN A 295 -9.67 -0.48 13.56
C ASN A 295 -8.79 0.08 14.68
N PHE A 296 -9.32 0.26 15.90
CA PHE A 296 -8.54 0.71 17.04
C PHE A 296 -7.40 -0.26 17.38
N GLU A 297 -7.67 -1.57 17.46
CA GLU A 297 -6.63 -2.57 17.69
C GLU A 297 -5.58 -2.58 16.56
N PHE A 298 -6.04 -2.40 15.32
CA PHE A 298 -5.12 -2.32 14.18
C PHE A 298 -4.16 -1.14 14.32
N PHE A 299 -4.64 0.07 14.68
CA PHE A 299 -3.79 1.26 14.84
C PHE A 299 -3.03 1.29 16.18
N GLU A 300 -3.48 0.58 17.20
CA GLU A 300 -2.70 0.35 18.42
C GLU A 300 -1.39 -0.41 18.11
N VAL A 301 -1.47 -1.45 17.29
CA VAL A 301 -0.32 -2.25 16.86
C VAL A 301 0.44 -1.58 15.71
N ASN A 302 -0.26 -0.94 14.76
CA ASN A 302 0.29 -0.32 13.55
C ASN A 302 0.10 1.20 13.61
N LYS A 303 0.85 1.88 14.46
CA LYS A 303 0.73 3.33 14.70
C LYS A 303 0.83 4.19 13.43
N LYS A 304 1.54 3.73 12.39
CA LYS A 304 1.66 4.43 11.10
C LYS A 304 0.55 4.07 10.10
N GLY A 305 -0.23 3.01 10.37
CA GLY A 305 -1.21 2.49 9.42
C GLY A 305 -0.55 1.80 8.22
N LEU A 306 -1.38 1.33 7.30
CA LEU A 306 -0.96 0.98 5.95
C LEU A 306 -1.41 2.15 5.07
N GLU A 307 -0.58 3.14 4.94
CA GLU A 307 -0.82 4.16 3.92
C GLU A 307 -0.70 3.49 2.56
N GLY A 308 -1.74 3.62 1.76
CA GLY A 308 -1.77 2.96 0.46
C GLY A 308 -0.51 3.34 -0.32
N ARG A 309 0.28 2.33 -0.73
CA ARG A 309 1.33 2.54 -1.73
C ARG A 309 0.72 3.41 -2.81
N MET A 310 1.41 4.46 -3.19
CA MET A 310 1.02 5.25 -4.34
C MET A 310 0.68 4.27 -5.46
N LEU A 311 -0.57 4.20 -5.85
CA LEU A 311 -0.97 3.35 -6.95
C LEU A 311 -0.32 3.96 -8.19
N ARG A 312 0.82 3.38 -8.60
CA ARG A 312 1.41 3.67 -9.90
C ARG A 312 0.32 3.51 -10.94
N SER A 313 0.26 4.38 -11.91
CA SER A 313 -0.72 4.25 -12.98
C SER A 313 -0.57 2.89 -13.66
N LEU A 314 -1.62 2.39 -14.27
CA LEU A 314 -1.55 1.12 -15.00
C LEU A 314 -0.50 1.17 -16.12
N THR A 315 -0.32 2.33 -16.74
CA THR A 315 0.72 2.57 -17.76
C THR A 315 2.13 2.46 -17.16
N GLU A 316 2.37 3.06 -15.99
CA GLU A 316 3.62 2.91 -15.25
C GLU A 316 3.90 1.46 -14.88
N ASN A 317 2.87 0.74 -14.40
CA ASN A 317 3.01 -0.67 -14.04
C ASN A 317 3.37 -1.55 -15.26
N ILE A 318 2.75 -1.29 -16.43
CA ILE A 318 3.07 -2.00 -17.68
C ILE A 318 4.50 -1.67 -18.13
N PHE A 319 4.90 -0.41 -18.08
CA PHE A 319 6.27 -0.02 -18.41
C PHE A 319 7.28 -0.71 -17.49
N ASN A 320 7.04 -0.67 -16.18
CA ASN A 320 7.93 -1.24 -15.18
C ASN A 320 8.08 -2.75 -15.32
N ILE A 321 6.99 -3.49 -15.56
CA ILE A 321 7.05 -4.94 -15.75
C ILE A 321 7.76 -5.31 -17.05
N LYS A 322 7.63 -4.52 -18.14
CA LYS A 322 8.42 -4.70 -19.36
C LYS A 322 9.93 -4.55 -19.06
N ILE A 323 10.33 -3.55 -18.27
CA ILE A 323 11.73 -3.39 -17.86
C ILE A 323 12.23 -4.63 -17.10
N ASP A 324 11.40 -5.18 -16.19
CA ASP A 324 11.75 -6.40 -15.46
C ASP A 324 11.95 -7.60 -16.40
N ILE A 325 11.07 -7.78 -17.38
CA ILE A 325 11.18 -8.85 -18.38
C ILE A 325 12.45 -8.65 -19.25
N ILE A 326 12.71 -7.42 -19.71
CA ILE A 326 13.91 -7.09 -20.49
C ILE A 326 15.17 -7.43 -19.70
N LYS A 327 15.17 -7.13 -18.39
CA LYS A 327 16.28 -7.46 -17.48
C LYS A 327 16.41 -8.97 -17.24
N ALA A 328 15.31 -9.67 -16.98
CA ALA A 328 15.32 -11.12 -16.76
C ALA A 328 15.85 -11.88 -17.97
N LEU A 329 15.53 -11.43 -19.19
CA LEU A 329 16.00 -12.02 -20.44
C LEU A 329 17.51 -11.83 -20.69
N GLU A 330 18.23 -11.07 -19.88
CA GLU A 330 19.70 -10.98 -19.92
C GLU A 330 20.39 -12.21 -19.33
N HIS A 331 19.66 -13.06 -18.59
CA HIS A 331 20.24 -14.25 -17.98
C HIS A 331 20.75 -15.23 -19.06
N LEU A 332 21.84 -15.91 -18.77
CA LEU A 332 22.51 -16.83 -19.70
C LEU A 332 21.59 -17.93 -20.26
N ASP A 333 20.65 -18.42 -19.43
CA ASP A 333 19.69 -19.46 -19.83
C ASP A 333 18.73 -18.99 -20.95
N TYR A 334 18.60 -17.68 -21.15
CA TYR A 334 17.67 -17.07 -22.13
C TYR A 334 18.38 -16.49 -23.36
N GLN A 335 19.68 -16.76 -23.56
CA GLN A 335 20.44 -16.26 -24.69
C GLN A 335 20.28 -17.16 -25.95
N VAL A 336 19.02 -17.41 -26.32
CA VAL A 336 18.61 -18.10 -27.54
C VAL A 336 17.96 -17.11 -28.52
N GLU A 337 18.09 -17.37 -29.83
CA GLU A 337 17.77 -16.41 -30.90
C GLU A 337 16.36 -15.81 -30.76
N ASN A 338 15.34 -16.65 -30.56
CA ASN A 338 13.96 -16.22 -30.42
C ASN A 338 13.70 -15.35 -29.17
N LEU A 339 14.33 -15.67 -28.03
CA LEU A 339 14.20 -14.86 -26.81
C LEU A 339 14.96 -13.52 -26.91
N ILE A 340 16.08 -13.51 -27.62
CA ILE A 340 16.81 -12.27 -27.95
C ILE A 340 15.94 -11.39 -28.85
N GLU A 341 15.26 -11.96 -29.85
CA GLU A 341 14.33 -11.23 -30.70
C GLU A 341 13.16 -10.65 -29.88
N TYR A 342 12.56 -11.44 -29.02
CA TYR A 342 11.49 -11.00 -28.13
C TYR A 342 11.95 -9.85 -27.21
N ARG A 343 13.12 -9.99 -26.60
CA ARG A 343 13.74 -8.91 -25.79
C ARG A 343 13.90 -7.63 -26.62
N ASN A 344 14.36 -7.74 -27.86
CA ASN A 344 14.52 -6.60 -28.76
C ASN A 344 13.18 -5.94 -29.11
N GLU A 345 12.10 -6.70 -29.26
CA GLU A 345 10.77 -6.14 -29.51
C GLU A 345 10.23 -5.40 -28.26
N LEU A 346 10.42 -5.94 -27.05
CA LEU A 346 10.09 -5.24 -25.81
C LEU A 346 10.88 -3.93 -25.65
N ILE A 347 12.18 -3.94 -26.00
CA ILE A 347 13.01 -2.73 -25.98
C ILE A 347 12.46 -1.70 -26.98
N LYS A 348 12.08 -2.12 -28.19
CA LYS A 348 11.51 -1.24 -29.20
C LYS A 348 10.20 -0.61 -28.74
N GLN A 349 9.32 -1.38 -28.08
CA GLN A 349 8.10 -0.86 -27.47
C GLN A 349 8.42 0.15 -26.36
N THR A 350 9.37 -0.16 -25.49
CA THR A 350 9.82 0.73 -24.42
C THR A 350 10.39 2.04 -24.97
N LEU A 351 11.23 1.98 -26.01
CA LEU A 351 11.75 3.16 -26.69
C LEU A 351 10.64 4.02 -27.32
N LYS A 352 9.60 3.37 -27.87
CA LYS A 352 8.39 4.06 -28.36
C LYS A 352 7.68 4.77 -27.21
N ASP A 353 7.50 4.12 -26.07
CA ASP A 353 6.86 4.72 -24.89
C ASP A 353 7.66 5.96 -24.42
N ILE A 354 8.99 5.89 -24.39
CA ILE A 354 9.88 7.02 -24.04
C ILE A 354 9.81 8.14 -25.07
N SER A 355 9.75 7.82 -26.36
CA SER A 355 9.74 8.83 -27.46
C SER A 355 8.50 9.74 -27.44
N ILE A 356 7.44 9.35 -26.73
CA ILE A 356 6.19 10.11 -26.61
C ILE A 356 6.29 11.15 -25.47
N ILE A 357 7.31 11.05 -24.62
CA ILE A 357 7.50 12.01 -23.53
C ILE A 357 7.71 13.41 -24.11
N ASN A 358 6.82 14.33 -23.73
CA ASN A 358 6.97 15.73 -24.14
C ASN A 358 8.06 16.40 -23.28
N GLY A 359 9.22 16.61 -23.85
CA GLY A 359 10.36 17.24 -23.19
C GLY A 359 10.17 18.71 -22.76
N GLU A 360 9.11 19.38 -23.24
CA GLU A 360 8.76 20.75 -22.81
C GLU A 360 8.03 20.80 -21.47
N ARG A 361 7.54 19.65 -20.98
CA ARG A 361 6.94 19.59 -19.64
C ARG A 361 8.01 19.84 -18.59
N PHE A 362 7.67 20.58 -17.55
CA PHE A 362 8.63 20.93 -16.50
C PHE A 362 9.32 19.70 -15.88
N ASN A 363 8.53 18.67 -15.52
CA ASN A 363 9.04 17.42 -14.95
C ASN A 363 9.94 16.63 -15.92
N ALA A 364 9.66 16.67 -17.22
CA ALA A 364 10.52 16.07 -18.25
C ALA A 364 11.79 16.89 -18.48
N THR A 365 11.72 18.23 -18.42
CA THR A 365 12.85 19.12 -18.55
C THR A 365 13.93 18.85 -17.50
N MET A 366 13.53 18.63 -16.25
CA MET A 366 14.45 18.27 -15.16
C MET A 366 15.17 16.93 -15.38
N ARG A 367 14.59 16.05 -16.22
CA ARG A 367 15.07 14.68 -16.47
C ARG A 367 15.56 14.48 -17.92
N LEU A 368 15.77 15.55 -18.69
CA LEU A 368 16.18 15.46 -20.09
C LEU A 368 17.40 14.56 -20.30
N HIS A 369 18.40 14.66 -19.42
CA HIS A 369 19.61 13.83 -19.51
C HIS A 369 19.33 12.32 -19.40
N LEU A 370 18.29 11.91 -18.63
CA LEU A 370 17.86 10.52 -18.54
C LEU A 370 16.99 10.13 -19.73
N ILE A 371 16.12 11.03 -20.18
CA ILE A 371 15.29 10.81 -21.38
C ILE A 371 16.23 10.61 -22.58
N ASP A 372 17.23 11.47 -22.79
CA ASP A 372 18.21 11.35 -23.86
C ASP A 372 18.98 10.02 -23.76
N LYS A 373 19.46 9.68 -22.56
CA LYS A 373 20.18 8.42 -22.29
C LYS A 373 19.35 7.20 -22.69
N TYR A 374 18.07 7.13 -22.27
CA TYR A 374 17.21 5.97 -22.50
C TYR A 374 16.40 6.03 -23.79
N SER A 375 16.56 7.07 -24.60
CA SER A 375 16.03 7.14 -25.96
C SER A 375 16.87 6.33 -26.96
N GLU A 376 18.06 5.93 -26.57
CA GLU A 376 18.97 5.16 -27.41
C GLU A 376 18.92 3.66 -27.10
N LYS A 377 18.84 2.80 -28.13
CA LYS A 377 18.83 1.35 -27.98
C LYS A 377 20.05 0.82 -27.20
N GLY A 378 21.20 1.48 -27.31
CA GLY A 378 22.43 1.10 -26.63
C GLY A 378 22.34 1.12 -25.10
N ALA A 379 21.44 1.94 -24.54
CA ALA A 379 21.20 1.99 -23.08
C ALA A 379 20.57 0.71 -22.55
N PHE A 380 19.98 -0.11 -23.43
CA PHE A 380 19.32 -1.38 -23.05
C PHE A 380 20.16 -2.61 -23.39
N GLU A 381 21.39 -2.48 -23.87
CA GLU A 381 22.24 -3.64 -24.16
C GLU A 381 22.50 -4.46 -22.89
N THR A 382 22.79 -3.80 -21.78
CA THR A 382 22.92 -4.40 -20.45
C THR A 382 22.36 -3.45 -19.40
N LEU A 383 21.32 -3.88 -18.71
CA LEU A 383 20.70 -3.12 -17.63
C LEU A 383 21.29 -3.55 -16.29
N ASN A 384 22.04 -2.67 -15.64
CA ASN A 384 22.36 -2.83 -14.23
C ASN A 384 21.20 -2.36 -13.36
N GLU A 385 21.23 -2.64 -12.06
CA GLU A 385 20.13 -2.29 -11.15
C GLU A 385 19.90 -0.79 -11.05
N LYS A 386 20.96 0.03 -11.13
CA LYS A 386 20.82 1.49 -11.19
C LYS A 386 20.02 1.92 -12.43
N ASN A 387 20.29 1.31 -13.60
CA ASN A 387 19.53 1.60 -14.81
C ASN A 387 18.05 1.23 -14.66
N VAL A 388 17.76 0.09 -14.03
CA VAL A 388 16.39 -0.34 -13.76
C VAL A 388 15.67 0.64 -12.84
N LEU A 389 16.33 1.12 -11.79
CA LEU A 389 15.77 2.12 -10.87
C LEU A 389 15.55 3.46 -11.55
N GLU A 390 16.53 3.97 -12.34
CA GLU A 390 16.36 5.18 -13.12
C GLU A 390 15.16 5.10 -14.07
N LEU A 391 15.00 3.98 -14.77
CA LEU A 391 13.87 3.75 -15.67
C LEU A 391 12.53 3.72 -14.92
N LYS A 392 12.47 3.04 -13.78
CA LYS A 392 11.23 2.86 -13.02
C LYS A 392 10.81 4.06 -12.19
N ASP A 393 11.78 4.79 -11.63
CA ASP A 393 11.49 5.87 -10.68
C ASP A 393 11.54 7.25 -11.33
N GLU A 394 12.32 7.43 -12.40
CA GLU A 394 12.49 8.74 -13.02
C GLU A 394 11.85 8.83 -14.42
N ILE A 395 11.87 7.75 -15.22
CA ILE A 395 11.29 7.75 -16.58
C ILE A 395 9.83 7.30 -16.59
N SER A 396 9.52 6.21 -15.89
CA SER A 396 8.16 5.63 -15.86
C SER A 396 7.05 6.64 -15.48
N PRO A 397 7.21 7.55 -14.49
CA PRO A 397 6.21 8.56 -14.16
C PRO A 397 5.94 9.59 -15.28
N LEU A 398 6.85 9.71 -16.24
CA LEU A 398 6.72 10.64 -17.38
C LEU A 398 5.94 10.04 -18.55
N ILE A 399 5.75 8.72 -18.56
CA ILE A 399 5.09 8.00 -19.66
C ILE A 399 3.59 8.33 -19.67
N LEU A 400 3.11 8.81 -20.81
CA LEU A 400 1.70 9.08 -21.03
C LEU A 400 1.01 7.86 -21.63
N SER A 401 -0.24 7.63 -21.21
CA SER A 401 -1.06 6.60 -21.84
C SER A 401 -1.45 7.00 -23.25
N THR A 402 -1.15 6.15 -24.21
CA THR A 402 -1.62 6.27 -25.60
C THR A 402 -2.77 5.32 -25.91
N ASP A 403 -3.05 4.36 -25.04
CA ASP A 403 -4.15 3.41 -25.13
C ASP A 403 -5.24 3.79 -24.12
N GLU A 404 -6.44 4.05 -24.61
CA GLU A 404 -7.59 4.43 -23.80
C GLU A 404 -8.35 3.21 -23.25
N ASP A 405 -8.08 1.99 -23.78
CA ASP A 405 -8.72 0.77 -23.30
C ASP A 405 -8.11 0.27 -21.98
N GLU A 406 -8.70 0.68 -20.88
CA GLU A 406 -8.26 0.28 -19.55
C GLU A 406 -8.33 -1.24 -19.34
N LEU A 407 -9.33 -1.92 -19.90
CA LEU A 407 -9.49 -3.37 -19.73
C LEU A 407 -8.41 -4.14 -20.47
N ALA A 408 -8.10 -3.73 -21.69
CA ALA A 408 -6.99 -4.29 -22.47
C ALA A 408 -5.65 -4.11 -21.72
N LYS A 409 -5.37 -2.92 -21.19
CA LYS A 409 -4.16 -2.67 -20.39
C LYS A 409 -4.09 -3.50 -19.12
N ARG A 410 -5.21 -3.72 -18.42
CA ARG A 410 -5.24 -4.59 -17.24
C ARG A 410 -4.90 -6.03 -17.60
N PHE A 411 -5.36 -6.49 -18.75
CA PHE A 411 -5.02 -7.81 -19.24
C PHE A 411 -3.55 -7.89 -19.69
N ASP A 412 -3.04 -6.88 -20.42
CA ASP A 412 -1.62 -6.80 -20.75
C ASP A 412 -0.74 -6.89 -19.50
N TYR A 413 -1.06 -6.13 -18.46
CA TYR A 413 -0.31 -6.19 -17.19
C TYR A 413 -0.37 -7.58 -16.55
N LEU A 414 -1.54 -8.24 -16.58
CA LEU A 414 -1.69 -9.61 -16.08
C LEU A 414 -0.79 -10.59 -16.84
N MET A 415 -0.79 -10.51 -18.16
CA MET A 415 0.00 -11.42 -19.01
C MET A 415 1.51 -11.16 -18.87
N TYR A 416 1.96 -9.90 -18.83
CA TYR A 416 3.36 -9.59 -18.54
C TYR A 416 3.78 -10.05 -17.14
N THR A 417 2.87 -10.01 -16.15
CA THR A 417 3.14 -10.56 -14.81
C THR A 417 3.38 -12.08 -14.87
N ILE A 418 2.63 -12.81 -15.70
CA ILE A 418 2.80 -14.25 -15.92
C ILE A 418 4.15 -14.53 -16.60
N GLN A 419 4.48 -13.79 -17.65
CA GLN A 419 5.76 -13.93 -18.36
C GLN A 419 6.94 -13.68 -17.42
N PHE A 420 6.88 -12.63 -16.62
CA PHE A 420 7.92 -12.34 -15.64
C PHE A 420 8.03 -13.42 -14.56
N ALA A 421 6.89 -13.91 -14.04
CA ALA A 421 6.87 -14.99 -13.08
C ALA A 421 7.45 -16.31 -13.65
N TYR A 422 7.18 -16.61 -14.93
CA TYR A 422 7.77 -17.74 -15.65
C TYR A 422 9.30 -17.64 -15.73
N LEU A 423 9.82 -16.48 -16.18
CA LEU A 423 11.26 -16.24 -16.30
C LEU A 423 11.98 -16.32 -14.95
N GLU A 424 11.35 -15.82 -13.91
CA GLU A 424 11.89 -15.85 -12.53
C GLU A 424 11.60 -17.16 -11.77
N LYS A 425 10.94 -18.13 -12.43
CA LYS A 425 10.53 -19.41 -11.84
C LYS A 425 9.71 -19.25 -10.55
N ARG A 426 8.81 -18.23 -10.53
CA ARG A 426 7.93 -17.91 -9.40
C ARG A 426 6.56 -18.57 -9.55
N PRO A 427 5.86 -18.86 -8.44
CA PRO A 427 4.48 -19.38 -8.51
C PRO A 427 3.52 -18.43 -9.24
N MET A 428 2.70 -18.98 -10.13
CA MET A 428 1.72 -18.19 -10.93
C MET A 428 0.25 -18.61 -10.72
N ASN A 429 -0.06 -19.32 -9.64
CA ASN A 429 -1.40 -19.87 -9.42
C ASN A 429 -2.51 -18.82 -9.49
N ARG A 430 -2.35 -17.67 -8.80
CA ARG A 430 -3.35 -16.59 -8.83
C ARG A 430 -3.50 -15.91 -10.20
N PRO A 431 -2.44 -15.43 -10.87
CA PRO A 431 -2.59 -14.84 -12.19
C PRO A 431 -3.08 -15.85 -13.23
N ARG A 432 -2.64 -17.13 -13.19
CA ARG A 432 -3.15 -18.22 -14.00
C ARG A 432 -4.68 -18.36 -13.88
N GLY A 433 -5.19 -18.47 -12.64
CA GLY A 433 -6.63 -18.59 -12.40
C GLY A 433 -7.44 -17.44 -12.99
N ARG A 434 -6.91 -16.21 -12.98
CA ARG A 434 -7.57 -15.06 -13.61
C ARG A 434 -7.65 -15.18 -15.13
N VAL A 435 -6.61 -15.70 -15.78
CA VAL A 435 -6.61 -15.91 -17.24
C VAL A 435 -7.60 -17.00 -17.63
N ILE A 436 -7.63 -18.11 -16.90
CA ILE A 436 -8.59 -19.21 -17.11
C ILE A 436 -10.02 -18.68 -16.97
N ASN A 437 -10.35 -17.99 -15.89
CA ASN A 437 -11.68 -17.40 -15.67
C ASN A 437 -12.06 -16.40 -16.79
N THR A 438 -11.08 -15.64 -17.31
CA THR A 438 -11.28 -14.75 -18.46
C THR A 438 -11.63 -15.54 -19.71
N ALA A 439 -10.96 -16.68 -19.95
CA ALA A 439 -11.22 -17.55 -21.09
C ALA A 439 -12.61 -18.20 -21.02
N GLU A 440 -12.99 -18.72 -19.86
CA GLU A 440 -14.32 -19.29 -19.60
C GLU A 440 -15.43 -18.29 -19.91
N LYS A 441 -15.26 -17.03 -19.47
CA LYS A 441 -16.21 -15.95 -19.78
C LYS A 441 -16.25 -15.58 -21.26
N LEU A 442 -15.10 -15.55 -21.94
CA LEU A 442 -15.06 -15.33 -23.39
C LEU A 442 -15.74 -16.49 -24.14
N GLU A 443 -15.59 -17.73 -23.70
CA GLU A 443 -16.23 -18.88 -24.32
C GLU A 443 -17.75 -18.75 -24.35
N THR A 444 -18.37 -18.21 -23.29
CA THR A 444 -19.82 -17.92 -23.26
C THR A 444 -20.26 -16.93 -24.35
N LYS A 445 -19.34 -16.16 -24.92
CA LYS A 445 -19.55 -15.17 -25.99
C LYS A 445 -19.20 -15.71 -27.37
N GLY A 446 -19.11 -17.01 -27.56
CA GLY A 446 -18.72 -17.67 -28.83
C GLY A 446 -19.58 -17.34 -30.06
N SER A 447 -20.75 -16.72 -29.87
CA SER A 447 -21.56 -16.16 -30.96
C SER A 447 -20.91 -14.93 -31.64
N ILE A 448 -20.01 -14.21 -30.92
CA ILE A 448 -19.30 -13.03 -31.45
C ILE A 448 -18.17 -13.49 -32.35
N ALA A 449 -18.11 -12.94 -33.57
CA ALA A 449 -17.13 -13.36 -34.58
C ALA A 449 -15.68 -13.24 -34.13
N GLN A 450 -15.34 -12.17 -33.38
CA GLN A 450 -14.00 -11.94 -32.86
C GLN A 450 -13.60 -13.00 -31.81
N VAL A 451 -14.53 -13.42 -30.96
CA VAL A 451 -14.31 -14.50 -29.99
C VAL A 451 -14.16 -15.83 -30.68
N ARG A 452 -15.04 -16.13 -31.67
CA ARG A 452 -14.99 -17.36 -32.43
C ARG A 452 -13.69 -17.53 -33.22
N ASN A 453 -13.11 -16.43 -33.74
CA ASN A 453 -11.81 -16.48 -34.42
C ASN A 453 -10.65 -16.87 -33.52
N ASN A 454 -10.79 -16.66 -32.20
CA ASN A 454 -9.79 -16.99 -31.18
C ASN A 454 -10.18 -18.22 -30.33
N LYS A 455 -11.18 -19.00 -30.80
CA LYS A 455 -11.72 -20.14 -30.06
C LYS A 455 -10.65 -21.14 -29.65
N GLU A 456 -9.74 -21.48 -30.54
CA GLU A 456 -8.68 -22.47 -30.30
C GLU A 456 -7.79 -22.08 -29.12
N ILE A 457 -7.37 -20.81 -29.04
CA ILE A 457 -6.54 -20.32 -27.95
C ILE A 457 -7.34 -20.21 -26.65
N ILE A 458 -8.62 -19.81 -26.73
CA ILE A 458 -9.52 -19.74 -25.58
C ILE A 458 -9.71 -21.12 -24.93
N GLU A 459 -9.92 -22.17 -25.73
CA GLU A 459 -10.06 -23.54 -25.25
C GLU A 459 -8.73 -24.09 -24.72
N LYS A 460 -7.60 -23.81 -25.40
CA LYS A 460 -6.26 -24.29 -25.03
C LYS A 460 -5.84 -23.79 -23.63
N ILE A 461 -6.06 -22.52 -23.31
CA ILE A 461 -5.63 -21.94 -22.01
C ILE A 461 -6.45 -22.41 -20.80
N GLN A 462 -7.57 -23.07 -21.01
CA GLN A 462 -8.37 -23.69 -19.94
C GLN A 462 -7.82 -25.08 -19.56
N THR A 463 -6.93 -25.66 -20.35
CA THR A 463 -6.36 -26.98 -20.09
C THR A 463 -5.14 -26.91 -19.15
N GLN A 464 -4.96 -27.95 -18.34
CA GLN A 464 -3.78 -28.04 -17.47
C GLN A 464 -2.50 -28.21 -18.28
N GLU A 465 -2.56 -28.98 -19.38
CA GLU A 465 -1.47 -29.26 -20.29
C GLU A 465 -0.82 -27.99 -20.85
N PHE A 466 -1.64 -26.99 -21.23
CA PHE A 466 -1.12 -25.70 -21.66
C PHE A 466 -0.18 -25.06 -20.64
N TRP A 467 -0.58 -25.06 -19.36
CA TRP A 467 0.19 -24.39 -18.29
C TRP A 467 1.42 -25.18 -17.85
N GLU A 468 1.52 -26.44 -18.18
CA GLU A 468 2.70 -27.27 -17.92
C GLU A 468 3.76 -27.07 -19.00
N ASP A 469 3.35 -26.88 -20.26
CA ASP A 469 4.24 -26.82 -21.43
C ASP A 469 4.47 -25.42 -21.99
N ALA A 470 3.63 -24.43 -21.63
CA ALA A 470 3.67 -23.09 -22.20
C ALA A 470 4.94 -22.32 -21.85
N ASP A 471 5.45 -21.59 -22.82
CA ASP A 471 6.58 -20.69 -22.71
C ASP A 471 6.17 -19.21 -22.83
N VAL A 472 7.17 -18.32 -22.85
CA VAL A 472 6.96 -16.85 -22.97
C VAL A 472 6.19 -16.48 -24.23
N PHE A 473 6.41 -17.22 -25.33
CA PHE A 473 5.74 -16.93 -26.63
C PHE A 473 4.29 -17.36 -26.61
N ASP A 474 3.96 -18.48 -25.96
CA ASP A 474 2.58 -18.90 -25.76
C ASP A 474 1.82 -17.84 -24.93
N TYR A 475 2.43 -17.31 -23.88
CA TYR A 475 1.81 -16.24 -23.07
C TYR A 475 1.65 -14.95 -23.85
N GLU A 476 2.61 -14.59 -24.70
CA GLU A 476 2.49 -13.41 -25.57
C GLU A 476 1.40 -13.60 -26.61
N ALA A 477 1.29 -14.78 -27.23
CA ALA A 477 0.21 -15.11 -28.16
C ALA A 477 -1.18 -15.01 -27.48
N VAL A 478 -1.30 -15.47 -26.24
CA VAL A 478 -2.53 -15.29 -25.45
C VAL A 478 -2.83 -13.82 -25.23
N ARG A 479 -1.81 -13.01 -24.87
CA ARG A 479 -1.98 -11.57 -24.66
C ARG A 479 -2.51 -10.89 -25.92
N GLU A 480 -1.87 -11.10 -27.04
CA GLU A 480 -2.26 -10.49 -28.33
C GLU A 480 -3.66 -10.92 -28.78
N ALA A 481 -3.98 -12.21 -28.63
CA ALA A 481 -5.26 -12.74 -29.06
C ALA A 481 -6.45 -12.25 -28.25
N LEU A 482 -6.27 -12.05 -26.92
CA LEU A 482 -7.38 -11.82 -26.02
C LEU A 482 -7.51 -10.38 -25.53
N ARG A 483 -6.45 -9.56 -25.54
CA ARG A 483 -6.49 -8.20 -24.97
C ARG A 483 -7.66 -7.34 -25.45
N ASP A 484 -7.96 -7.39 -26.73
CA ASP A 484 -9.05 -6.60 -27.32
C ASP A 484 -10.44 -7.23 -27.15
N LEU A 485 -10.49 -8.49 -26.69
CA LEU A 485 -11.74 -9.21 -26.44
C LEU A 485 -12.27 -8.98 -25.02
N ILE A 486 -11.44 -8.52 -24.10
CA ILE A 486 -11.81 -8.34 -22.69
C ILE A 486 -13.02 -7.41 -22.52
N LYS A 487 -13.15 -6.39 -23.37
CA LYS A 487 -14.31 -5.49 -23.40
C LYS A 487 -15.64 -6.16 -23.76
N LEU A 488 -15.60 -7.36 -24.34
CA LEU A 488 -16.77 -8.14 -24.72
C LEU A 488 -17.29 -9.01 -23.56
N ILE A 489 -16.47 -9.16 -22.51
CA ILE A 489 -16.90 -9.82 -21.27
C ILE A 489 -17.83 -8.85 -20.56
N ASP A 490 -19.05 -9.29 -20.29
CA ASP A 490 -19.93 -8.55 -19.42
C ASP A 490 -19.17 -8.32 -18.10
N ARG A 491 -19.14 -7.07 -17.64
CA ARG A 491 -18.61 -6.83 -16.29
C ARG A 491 -19.41 -7.74 -15.38
N ASP A 492 -18.72 -8.72 -14.77
CA ASP A 492 -19.33 -9.39 -13.67
C ASP A 492 -19.78 -8.28 -12.72
N GLN A 493 -21.04 -8.04 -12.68
CA GLN A 493 -21.62 -7.78 -11.40
C GLN A 493 -21.27 -9.05 -10.62
N ARG A 494 -20.16 -9.06 -9.85
CA ARG A 494 -20.00 -10.04 -8.78
C ARG A 494 -21.36 -10.12 -8.16
N GLY A 495 -21.96 -11.32 -8.18
CA GLY A 495 -23.34 -11.46 -7.73
C GLY A 495 -23.46 -10.73 -6.42
N ILE A 496 -24.38 -9.79 -6.32
CA ILE A 496 -24.62 -9.11 -5.06
C ILE A 496 -25.57 -10.03 -4.38
N TYR A 497 -25.10 -10.59 -3.31
CA TYR A 497 -25.85 -11.56 -2.54
C TYR A 497 -26.38 -10.87 -1.29
N TYR A 498 -27.69 -10.99 -1.09
CA TYR A 498 -28.36 -10.60 0.15
C TYR A 498 -28.78 -11.89 0.83
N THR A 499 -28.29 -12.09 2.04
CA THR A 499 -28.54 -13.33 2.81
C THR A 499 -29.15 -12.99 4.16
N ASP A 500 -29.84 -13.96 4.74
CA ASP A 500 -30.46 -13.88 6.07
C ASP A 500 -29.87 -14.92 7.01
N PHE A 501 -28.56 -15.19 6.87
CA PHE A 501 -27.86 -16.09 7.77
C PHE A 501 -27.82 -15.51 9.17
N LYS A 502 -28.08 -16.36 10.15
CA LYS A 502 -28.06 -15.97 11.55
C LYS A 502 -26.65 -15.55 11.97
N ASP A 503 -26.56 -14.36 12.50
CA ASP A 503 -25.32 -13.82 13.05
C ASP A 503 -25.46 -13.59 14.56
N GLU A 504 -24.35 -13.59 15.27
CA GLU A 504 -24.32 -13.33 16.70
C GLU A 504 -23.08 -12.55 17.09
N VAL A 505 -23.20 -11.66 18.07
CA VAL A 505 -22.09 -10.94 18.63
C VAL A 505 -21.21 -11.90 19.42
N VAL A 506 -19.98 -12.13 18.95
CA VAL A 506 -19.03 -13.05 19.59
C VAL A 506 -18.34 -12.39 20.78
N GLY A 507 -18.24 -11.07 20.79
CA GLY A 507 -17.66 -10.30 21.89
C GLY A 507 -17.88 -8.81 21.71
N THR A 508 -18.18 -8.15 22.83
CA THR A 508 -18.18 -6.69 22.94
C THR A 508 -17.21 -6.32 24.03
N ARG A 509 -16.30 -5.38 23.73
CA ARG A 509 -15.32 -4.88 24.72
C ARG A 509 -15.08 -3.39 24.49
N GLU A 510 -14.64 -2.72 25.54
CA GLU A 510 -14.08 -1.39 25.42
C GLU A 510 -12.63 -1.50 25.00
N SER A 511 -12.23 -0.71 24.00
CA SER A 511 -10.82 -0.59 23.58
C SER A 511 -10.15 0.51 24.38
N ASN A 512 -8.86 0.34 24.70
CA ASN A 512 -8.10 1.43 25.29
C ASN A 512 -8.00 2.59 24.29
N PRO A 513 -8.02 3.84 24.78
CA PRO A 513 -7.79 4.99 23.90
C PRO A 513 -6.37 4.89 23.33
N ILE A 514 -6.25 5.15 22.02
CA ILE A 514 -4.95 5.19 21.36
C ILE A 514 -4.33 6.57 21.64
N TYR A 515 -3.66 6.68 22.79
CA TYR A 515 -2.75 7.78 23.06
C TYR A 515 -1.33 7.30 22.76
N GLY A 516 -0.49 8.14 22.16
CA GLY A 516 0.84 7.80 21.66
C GLY A 516 1.84 7.26 22.70
N VAL A 517 1.56 6.10 23.29
CA VAL A 517 2.51 5.43 24.19
C VAL A 517 3.50 4.62 23.35
N ASN A 518 4.79 4.90 23.54
CA ASN A 518 5.89 4.16 22.96
C ASN A 518 5.94 2.74 23.56
N ASP A 519 5.54 1.73 22.78
CA ASP A 519 5.63 0.32 23.16
C ASP A 519 6.92 -0.29 22.60
N LEU A 520 7.87 -0.56 23.48
CA LEU A 520 9.18 -1.17 23.14
C LEU A 520 9.05 -2.51 22.39
N GLY A 521 8.07 -3.32 22.77
CA GLY A 521 7.78 -4.59 22.07
C GLY A 521 7.35 -4.39 20.62
N ASN A 522 6.68 -3.30 20.34
CA ASN A 522 6.26 -2.90 19.01
C ASN A 522 7.43 -2.33 18.18
N TYR A 523 8.34 -1.59 18.81
CA TYR A 523 9.48 -0.97 18.15
C TYR A 523 10.36 -2.01 17.43
N LYS A 524 10.71 -3.11 18.09
CA LYS A 524 11.49 -4.18 17.46
C LYS A 524 10.79 -4.76 16.24
N ARG A 525 9.50 -5.05 16.33
CA ARG A 525 8.70 -5.58 15.22
C ARG A 525 8.57 -4.58 14.07
N GLN A 526 8.43 -3.30 14.39
CA GLN A 526 8.37 -2.22 13.40
C GLN A 526 9.68 -2.10 12.63
N VAL A 527 10.83 -2.16 13.32
CA VAL A 527 12.16 -2.13 12.71
C VAL A 527 12.35 -3.34 11.79
N GLU A 528 12.05 -4.55 12.27
CA GLU A 528 12.18 -5.78 11.47
C GLU A 528 11.27 -5.76 10.23
N HIS A 529 10.05 -5.29 10.38
CA HIS A 529 9.08 -5.19 9.27
C HIS A 529 9.51 -4.14 8.25
N TYR A 530 9.88 -2.94 8.73
CA TYR A 530 10.34 -1.86 7.86
C TYR A 530 11.53 -2.27 7.00
N LEU A 531 12.57 -2.79 7.62
CA LEU A 531 13.79 -3.19 6.92
C LEU A 531 13.57 -4.33 5.91
N LYS A 532 12.57 -5.19 6.13
CA LYS A 532 12.19 -6.26 5.19
C LYS A 532 11.35 -5.75 4.03
N GLU A 533 10.49 -4.76 4.26
CA GLU A 533 9.63 -4.17 3.24
C GLU A 533 10.39 -3.23 2.28
N TYR A 534 11.29 -2.42 2.83
CA TYR A 534 12.05 -1.40 2.08
C TYR A 534 13.41 -1.89 1.56
N LYS A 535 13.54 -3.19 1.35
CA LYS A 535 14.76 -3.83 0.83
C LYS A 535 15.26 -3.26 -0.51
N ASP A 536 14.40 -2.60 -1.27
CA ASP A 536 14.71 -1.98 -2.56
C ASP A 536 15.18 -0.50 -2.43
N ASN A 537 15.36 -0.01 -1.19
CA ASN A 537 15.93 1.33 -0.96
C ASN A 537 17.44 1.32 -1.25
N LEU A 538 17.96 2.40 -1.86
CA LEU A 538 19.34 2.51 -2.28
C LEU A 538 20.35 2.32 -1.14
N SER A 539 20.10 2.86 0.06
CA SER A 539 21.01 2.71 1.21
C SER A 539 20.99 1.29 1.77
N ILE A 540 19.82 0.64 1.81
CA ILE A 540 19.67 -0.77 2.17
C ILE A 540 20.34 -1.65 1.10
N TYR A 541 20.14 -1.32 -0.17
CA TYR A 541 20.79 -2.00 -1.29
C TYR A 541 22.32 -1.96 -1.18
N LYS A 542 22.92 -0.78 -0.96
CA LYS A 542 24.37 -0.62 -0.77
C LYS A 542 24.88 -1.47 0.40
N LEU A 543 24.18 -1.45 1.54
CA LEU A 543 24.54 -2.25 2.71
C LEU A 543 24.53 -3.75 2.37
N LYS A 544 23.47 -4.23 1.72
CA LYS A 544 23.33 -5.63 1.29
C LYS A 544 24.39 -6.05 0.29
N ASN A 545 24.81 -5.16 -0.59
CA ASN A 545 25.84 -5.43 -1.59
C ASN A 545 27.27 -5.17 -1.08
N ASN A 546 27.42 -4.88 0.21
CA ASN A 546 28.73 -4.61 0.83
C ASN A 546 29.47 -3.45 0.16
N GLU A 547 28.72 -2.43 -0.34
CA GLU A 547 29.25 -1.20 -0.93
C GLU A 547 29.61 -0.16 0.15
N GLU A 548 30.41 0.84 -0.20
CA GLU A 548 30.73 1.94 0.71
C GLU A 548 29.50 2.79 0.95
N LEU A 549 29.19 3.00 2.24
CA LEU A 549 28.10 3.88 2.67
C LEU A 549 28.63 5.32 2.81
N THR A 550 27.85 6.25 2.31
CA THR A 550 28.11 7.69 2.48
C THR A 550 27.54 8.17 3.83
N GLU A 551 27.90 9.36 4.26
CA GLU A 551 27.33 9.98 5.44
C GLU A 551 25.80 10.15 5.34
N SER A 552 25.28 10.40 4.12
CA SER A 552 23.84 10.46 3.85
C SER A 552 23.15 9.11 4.00
N ASP A 553 23.82 8.00 3.66
CA ASP A 553 23.27 6.64 3.86
C ASP A 553 23.20 6.32 5.36
N ILE A 554 24.18 6.74 6.15
CA ILE A 554 24.18 6.52 7.62
C ILE A 554 23.06 7.35 8.25
N ARG A 555 22.94 8.62 7.91
CA ARG A 555 21.84 9.49 8.39
C ARG A 555 20.46 8.94 8.02
N PHE A 556 20.34 8.29 6.86
CA PHE A 556 19.13 7.61 6.48
C PHE A 556 18.72 6.51 7.50
N PHE A 557 19.66 5.65 7.91
CA PHE A 557 19.37 4.62 8.92
C PHE A 557 19.12 5.21 10.31
N GLU A 558 19.88 6.24 10.70
CA GLU A 558 19.65 6.96 11.96
C GLU A 558 18.24 7.54 11.99
N LYS A 559 17.84 8.21 10.93
CA LYS A 559 16.52 8.78 10.79
C LYS A 559 15.41 7.74 10.94
N ILE A 560 15.51 6.62 10.20
CA ILE A 560 14.53 5.54 10.31
C ILE A 560 14.43 5.00 11.71
N LEU A 561 15.56 4.60 12.29
CA LEU A 561 15.55 3.83 13.52
C LEU A 561 15.39 4.72 14.76
N TRP A 562 15.86 5.97 14.71
CA TRP A 562 15.88 6.86 15.88
C TRP A 562 14.83 7.97 15.83
N GLU A 563 14.16 8.20 14.68
CA GLU A 563 13.22 9.31 14.52
C GLU A 563 11.87 8.84 13.95
N GLU A 564 11.86 8.01 12.88
CA GLU A 564 10.62 7.60 12.23
C GLU A 564 9.91 6.44 12.92
N LEU A 565 10.65 5.40 13.33
CA LEU A 565 10.10 4.21 13.98
C LEU A 565 10.10 4.31 15.50
N GLY A 566 10.89 5.23 16.06
CA GLY A 566 10.98 5.43 17.49
C GLY A 566 11.99 6.52 17.84
N SER A 567 12.62 6.41 19.01
CA SER A 567 13.67 7.31 19.44
C SER A 567 14.99 6.57 19.66
N LYS A 568 16.11 7.30 19.68
CA LYS A 568 17.41 6.73 20.01
C LYS A 568 17.39 6.02 21.37
N LYS A 569 16.65 6.56 22.34
CA LYS A 569 16.47 5.96 23.67
C LYS A 569 15.75 4.60 23.56
N GLN A 570 14.71 4.50 22.76
CA GLN A 570 13.99 3.23 22.53
C GLN A 570 14.87 2.21 21.79
N TYR A 571 15.71 2.68 20.85
CA TYR A 571 16.70 1.84 20.22
C TYR A 571 17.66 1.21 21.23
N GLU A 572 18.26 2.03 22.10
CA GLU A 572 19.21 1.60 23.13
C GLU A 572 18.55 0.66 24.17
N GLU A 573 17.30 0.92 24.55
CA GLU A 573 16.52 0.06 25.46
C GLU A 573 16.13 -1.28 24.81
N THR A 574 15.91 -1.33 23.50
CA THR A 574 15.44 -2.54 22.77
C THR A 574 16.60 -3.40 22.28
N PHE A 575 17.65 -2.78 21.72
CA PHE A 575 18.77 -3.46 21.05
C PHE A 575 20.11 -3.28 21.80
N GLY A 576 20.12 -2.54 22.91
CA GLY A 576 21.33 -2.24 23.65
C GLY A 576 22.24 -1.27 22.90
N GLN A 577 23.55 -1.45 23.05
CA GLN A 577 24.57 -0.65 22.32
C GLN A 577 25.01 -1.28 21.00
N GLU A 578 24.14 -2.06 20.35
CA GLU A 578 24.51 -2.67 19.06
C GLU A 578 24.67 -1.58 17.99
N PRO A 579 25.78 -1.57 17.22
CA PRO A 579 25.95 -0.59 16.14
C PRO A 579 24.81 -0.64 15.14
N LEU A 580 24.32 0.52 14.73
CA LEU A 580 23.16 0.72 13.88
C LEU A 580 23.21 -0.11 12.59
N LEU A 581 24.30 0.00 11.85
CA LEU A 581 24.48 -0.71 10.57
C LEU A 581 24.57 -2.22 10.77
N LYS A 582 25.13 -2.66 11.91
CA LYS A 582 25.23 -4.08 12.24
C LYS A 582 23.86 -4.68 12.51
N LEU A 583 22.99 -3.95 13.22
CA LEU A 583 21.60 -4.35 13.42
C LEU A 583 20.86 -4.43 12.09
N VAL A 584 20.97 -3.40 11.24
CA VAL A 584 20.32 -3.41 9.92
C VAL A 584 20.79 -4.61 9.10
N ALA A 585 22.09 -4.85 9.00
CA ALA A 585 22.66 -5.99 8.28
C ALA A 585 22.18 -7.34 8.86
N SER A 586 22.02 -7.45 10.19
CA SER A 586 21.53 -8.68 10.82
C SER A 586 20.08 -9.02 10.44
N ILE A 587 19.27 -8.02 10.14
CA ILE A 587 17.86 -8.19 9.74
C ILE A 587 17.72 -8.37 8.22
N THR A 588 18.48 -7.60 7.43
CA THR A 588 18.37 -7.63 5.96
C THR A 588 19.23 -8.68 5.29
N GLY A 589 20.27 -9.16 5.97
CA GLY A 589 21.32 -9.99 5.40
C GLY A 589 22.24 -9.23 4.43
N ILE A 590 23.17 -9.97 3.82
CA ILE A 590 24.01 -9.48 2.71
C ILE A 590 23.69 -10.32 1.47
N GLU A 591 23.73 -9.72 0.29
CA GLU A 591 23.52 -10.44 -0.97
C GLU A 591 24.60 -11.49 -1.19
N ARG A 592 24.17 -12.67 -1.65
CA ARG A 592 25.09 -13.83 -1.84
C ARG A 592 26.25 -13.48 -2.77
N SER A 593 25.96 -12.82 -3.89
CA SER A 593 26.99 -12.41 -4.87
C SER A 593 28.04 -11.47 -4.27
N ALA A 594 27.62 -10.57 -3.38
CA ALA A 594 28.53 -9.66 -2.68
C ALA A 594 29.41 -10.40 -1.67
N ALA A 595 28.85 -11.33 -0.91
CA ALA A 595 29.61 -12.16 0.02
C ALA A 595 30.57 -13.10 -0.72
N GLU A 596 30.14 -13.80 -1.77
CA GLU A 596 30.97 -14.67 -2.59
C GLU A 596 32.11 -13.91 -3.28
N LYS A 597 31.89 -12.68 -3.69
CA LYS A 597 32.94 -11.81 -4.28
C LYS A 597 34.08 -11.54 -3.29
N GLU A 598 33.78 -11.27 -2.02
CA GLU A 598 34.81 -11.06 -1.00
C GLU A 598 35.61 -12.36 -0.71
N PHE A 599 34.97 -13.51 -0.77
CA PHE A 599 35.60 -14.85 -0.56
C PHE A 599 36.02 -15.54 -1.86
N SER A 600 35.94 -14.89 -3.03
CA SER A 600 36.20 -15.49 -4.34
C SER A 600 37.58 -16.11 -4.47
N LYS A 601 38.60 -15.52 -3.81
CA LYS A 601 39.98 -16.08 -3.74
C LYS A 601 40.01 -17.52 -3.22
N PHE A 602 39.12 -17.90 -2.31
CA PHE A 602 39.08 -19.22 -1.70
C PHE A 602 38.08 -20.13 -2.40
N LEU A 603 36.95 -19.60 -2.87
CA LEU A 603 35.95 -20.39 -3.58
C LEU A 603 36.45 -20.91 -4.93
N ASN A 604 37.44 -20.23 -5.53
CA ASN A 604 38.05 -20.58 -6.80
C ASN A 604 39.49 -21.21 -6.63
N ASP A 605 39.89 -21.51 -5.39
CA ASP A 605 41.23 -22.06 -5.12
C ASP A 605 41.24 -23.58 -5.26
N GLU A 606 41.72 -24.05 -6.39
CA GLU A 606 41.85 -25.51 -6.70
C GLU A 606 42.77 -26.25 -5.72
N SER A 607 43.57 -25.55 -4.90
CA SER A 607 44.42 -26.16 -3.90
C SER A 607 43.71 -26.54 -2.60
N LEU A 608 42.46 -26.06 -2.40
CA LEU A 608 41.64 -26.38 -1.23
C LEU A 608 40.90 -27.70 -1.41
N ASN A 609 40.83 -28.48 -0.34
CA ASN A 609 40.03 -29.70 -0.35
C ASN A 609 38.55 -29.42 -0.06
N SER A 610 37.68 -30.39 -0.30
CA SER A 610 36.23 -30.25 -0.16
C SER A 610 35.80 -29.74 1.23
N ASN A 611 36.40 -30.24 2.33
CA ASN A 611 36.06 -29.82 3.69
C ASN A 611 36.47 -28.37 3.95
N GLN A 612 37.53 -27.88 3.32
CA GLN A 612 38.00 -26.50 3.44
C GLN A 612 37.09 -25.54 2.63
N ILE A 613 36.65 -25.96 1.44
CA ILE A 613 35.67 -25.23 0.63
C ILE A 613 34.33 -25.18 1.35
N ASP A 614 33.88 -26.30 1.93
CA ASP A 614 32.62 -26.33 2.71
C ASP A 614 32.69 -25.40 3.93
N PHE A 615 33.83 -25.28 4.59
CA PHE A 615 34.02 -24.33 5.67
C PHE A 615 33.85 -22.89 5.19
N VAL A 616 34.49 -22.52 4.07
CA VAL A 616 34.37 -21.18 3.49
C VAL A 616 32.93 -20.92 3.05
N ASN A 617 32.25 -21.88 2.41
CA ASN A 617 30.84 -21.78 2.05
C ASN A 617 29.94 -21.58 3.26
N ASN A 618 30.22 -22.25 4.38
CA ASN A 618 29.48 -22.02 5.64
C ASN A 618 29.68 -20.61 6.17
N VAL A 619 30.89 -20.04 6.08
CA VAL A 619 31.15 -18.64 6.44
C VAL A 619 30.36 -17.70 5.56
N VAL A 620 30.38 -17.90 4.24
CA VAL A 620 29.58 -17.11 3.27
C VAL A 620 28.08 -17.21 3.59
N ASN A 621 27.56 -18.42 3.77
CA ASN A 621 26.14 -18.65 4.08
C ASN A 621 25.72 -17.96 5.39
N TYR A 622 26.59 -17.97 6.39
CA TYR A 622 26.31 -17.32 7.66
C TYR A 622 26.25 -15.79 7.51
N ILE A 623 27.21 -15.20 6.78
CA ILE A 623 27.25 -13.76 6.49
C ILE A 623 26.04 -13.35 5.66
N VAL A 624 25.67 -14.12 4.64
CA VAL A 624 24.47 -13.87 3.81
C VAL A 624 23.22 -13.79 4.67
N LYS A 625 23.09 -14.69 5.65
CA LYS A 625 21.90 -14.75 6.50
C LYS A 625 21.90 -13.71 7.62
N ASN A 626 23.06 -13.48 8.26
CA ASN A 626 23.17 -12.70 9.49
C ASN A 626 23.87 -11.35 9.32
N GLY A 627 24.26 -11.00 8.09
CA GLY A 627 24.92 -9.73 7.78
C GLY A 627 26.38 -9.61 8.23
N SER A 628 26.76 -10.30 9.26
CA SER A 628 28.11 -10.30 9.86
C SER A 628 28.43 -11.65 10.52
N ILE A 629 29.68 -11.90 10.87
CA ILE A 629 30.09 -13.10 11.62
C ILE A 629 31.14 -12.75 12.65
N GLY A 630 30.90 -13.10 13.92
CA GLY A 630 31.90 -12.98 14.99
C GLY A 630 32.95 -14.12 14.89
N LYS A 631 34.20 -13.84 15.30
CA LYS A 631 35.29 -14.84 15.31
C LYS A 631 34.97 -16.00 16.25
N GLU A 632 34.25 -15.77 17.31
CA GLU A 632 33.76 -16.75 18.28
C GLU A 632 32.80 -17.76 17.64
N VAL A 633 31.99 -17.34 16.67
CA VAL A 633 31.06 -18.19 15.94
C VAL A 633 31.78 -19.30 15.16
N LEU A 634 33.00 -19.04 14.69
CA LEU A 634 33.81 -20.02 13.96
C LEU A 634 34.20 -21.22 14.82
N GLN A 635 34.01 -21.17 16.13
CA GLN A 635 34.27 -22.28 17.06
C GLN A 635 32.99 -23.09 17.36
N THR A 636 31.82 -22.66 16.87
CA THR A 636 30.54 -23.32 17.09
C THR A 636 30.11 -24.16 15.88
N TYR A 637 29.04 -24.94 16.03
CA TYR A 637 28.41 -25.63 14.90
C TYR A 637 27.76 -24.63 13.92
N PRO A 638 27.92 -24.79 12.59
CA PRO A 638 28.54 -25.91 11.84
C PRO A 638 30.05 -25.78 11.61
N PHE A 639 30.71 -24.71 12.06
CA PHE A 639 32.12 -24.41 11.76
C PHE A 639 33.11 -25.34 12.45
N ASN A 640 32.76 -25.91 13.60
CA ASN A 640 33.58 -26.87 14.31
C ASN A 640 33.43 -28.31 13.81
N LYS A 641 32.58 -28.58 12.81
CA LYS A 641 32.48 -29.84 12.11
C LYS A 641 33.84 -30.15 11.46
N ASN A 642 34.26 -31.38 11.52
CA ASN A 642 35.57 -31.86 11.02
C ASN A 642 36.78 -31.25 11.75
N GLY A 643 36.64 -30.87 13.02
CA GLY A 643 37.72 -30.39 13.90
C GLY A 643 37.96 -28.88 13.87
N GLY A 644 37.07 -28.12 13.18
CA GLY A 644 37.13 -26.66 13.16
C GLY A 644 38.27 -26.08 12.32
N VAL A 645 38.37 -24.76 12.32
CA VAL A 645 39.33 -24.00 11.51
C VAL A 645 40.79 -24.40 11.77
N THR A 646 41.14 -24.71 13.03
CA THR A 646 42.51 -25.06 13.46
C THR A 646 42.96 -26.43 12.95
N VAL A 647 42.07 -27.37 12.78
CA VAL A 647 42.37 -28.71 12.25
C VAL A 647 42.30 -28.69 10.72
N LEU A 648 41.26 -28.07 10.15
CA LEU A 648 41.07 -28.00 8.69
C LEU A 648 42.21 -27.26 7.96
N PHE A 649 42.81 -26.25 8.60
CA PHE A 649 43.84 -25.40 8.00
C PHE A 649 45.20 -25.48 8.75
N LYS A 650 45.45 -26.58 9.46
CA LYS A 650 46.65 -26.76 10.30
C LYS A 650 47.96 -26.39 9.59
N ASP A 651 48.10 -26.77 8.33
CA ASP A 651 49.29 -26.55 7.53
C ASP A 651 49.17 -25.27 6.63
N ARG A 652 48.09 -24.49 6.78
CA ARG A 652 47.80 -23.34 5.93
C ARG A 652 47.34 -22.12 6.76
N VAL A 653 48.09 -21.79 7.80
CA VAL A 653 47.77 -20.70 8.74
C VAL A 653 47.55 -19.34 8.04
N ASN A 654 48.21 -19.12 6.90
CA ASN A 654 48.03 -17.87 6.12
C ASN A 654 46.61 -17.77 5.56
N ILE A 655 45.96 -18.88 5.15
CA ILE A 655 44.59 -18.90 4.66
C ILE A 655 43.63 -18.50 5.78
N VAL A 656 43.86 -19.00 7.00
CA VAL A 656 43.06 -18.62 8.17
C VAL A 656 43.19 -17.10 8.45
N LYS A 657 44.37 -16.54 8.37
CA LYS A 657 44.60 -15.10 8.54
C LYS A 657 43.88 -14.29 7.47
N ASP A 658 43.91 -14.74 6.23
CA ASP A 658 43.22 -14.08 5.13
C ASP A 658 41.70 -14.13 5.28
N ILE A 659 41.13 -15.32 5.68
CA ILE A 659 39.69 -15.46 5.98
C ILE A 659 39.31 -14.53 7.13
N VAL A 660 40.07 -14.48 8.21
CA VAL A 660 39.81 -13.59 9.35
C VAL A 660 39.92 -12.12 8.92
N SER A 661 40.88 -11.76 8.06
CA SER A 661 41.03 -10.41 7.53
C SER A 661 39.83 -9.98 6.69
N ILE A 662 39.24 -10.89 5.88
CA ILE A 662 38.01 -10.61 5.13
C ILE A 662 36.82 -10.45 6.07
N ILE A 663 36.71 -11.31 7.09
CA ILE A 663 35.67 -11.19 8.13
C ILE A 663 35.80 -9.83 8.84
N ASP A 664 37.02 -9.43 9.23
CA ASP A 664 37.25 -8.13 9.87
C ASP A 664 36.91 -6.95 8.93
N LYS A 665 37.18 -7.08 7.64
CA LYS A 665 36.80 -6.08 6.62
C LYS A 665 35.28 -5.96 6.48
N VAL A 666 34.55 -7.08 6.40
CA VAL A 666 33.07 -7.09 6.31
C VAL A 666 32.46 -6.50 7.57
N ASN A 667 32.92 -6.93 8.76
CA ASN A 667 32.40 -6.43 10.03
C ASN A 667 32.78 -4.97 10.26
N GLY A 668 34.00 -4.55 9.87
CA GLY A 668 34.49 -3.19 10.06
C GLY A 668 33.66 -2.11 9.36
N ARG A 669 33.02 -2.46 8.26
CA ARG A 669 32.09 -1.54 7.55
C ARG A 669 30.78 -1.31 8.28
N LEU A 670 30.46 -2.17 9.25
CA LEU A 670 29.21 -2.11 10.03
C LEU A 670 29.39 -1.41 11.39
N ILE A 671 30.59 -0.90 11.71
CA ILE A 671 30.95 -0.33 13.02
C ILE A 671 31.17 1.21 12.92
N ILE A 672 30.75 1.79 11.81
CA ILE A 672 30.89 3.24 11.61
C ILE A 672 29.88 3.99 12.47
#